data_4c1bd2ce0e017a0851f70036b6353ac8
#
_entry.id   4c1bd2ce0e017a0851f70036b6353ac8
#
_cell.length_a   1.000
_cell.length_b   1.000
_cell.length_c   1.000
_cell.angle_alpha   90.00
_cell.angle_beta   90.00
_cell.angle_gamma   90.00
#
_symmetry.space_group_name_H-M   'P 1'
#
loop_
_entity.id
_entity.type
_entity.pdbx_description
1 polymer ?
#
loop_
_entity_poly.entity_id
_entity_poly.type
_entity_poly.pdbx_seq_one_letter_code
_entity_poly.pdbx_strand_id
1 'polypeptide(L)'
;MKAVTAASGMAGHSRSERFHLWRSRKDRIVRWLIAIGGVAVIWAVVLIFFYLVWVVFPLFLPAETRLGEPSAVPGWAGSRPVYLAVEEQQEVGLRLAESGALTFFAAASGGTLDETRLPIADSISVIRAVDAVERHGLVAAATSAGEVLVFRHRYETRFDGGVDSRRIVPVLEFPYGEAPLLSLPEALPTRLAVSENDRGILVAAASADGWVRLNQAARRENFLTGEVELEPDLRDIRVDFPVTGLAVSANQRWLYLGDGDGRVHRFALPGLTAEQVVDVTADGITDMTMLLGGISLLVGDGAGVISQLFPVRDDENSYRLVKIRSFEPLDGAIVRILPEERRKGFLALSAAGEAGIYHSTAGQRVARASLTDLAPVALALAPRANSLLVEAAGPRLGRLEIDNQHPEISFASLWRKVWYENYDAPEYVWQSSAATNEFEPKFSLTPLVFGTLKAALYAMLFAIPLALMGAAYTAYFMSPELRKWVKPGIEIMAALPTVILGFLAGLWFAPWVEEHLADLFMMLLFIPPGLLLFAWGWHRWEHPLKERVDEGWEPVLLLPVLAVLAIAASWLADPVQGLLFQGDLRSWLSHEAGISYDQRNALVVGCAMGFAVIPTIFSIAEDAVFGVPKSLSDGSLALGATPWQTLVYVVLPTASPGIFSGLMIGLGRAVGETMIVLMATGNTPIMDWNLFEGMRTLAANIAVEMPESEVNSSHYRILFLAALVLFLFTFVVNTGAELIRQRLREKYSSL
;
A
#
# COMPACT_ATOMS: atom_id res chain seq x y z
N MET A 1 -9.18 93.03 -15.76
CA MET A 1 -8.15 92.13 -15.16
C MET A 1 -8.66 91.29 -13.98
N LYS A 2 -9.92 91.37 -13.53
CA LYS A 2 -10.51 90.53 -12.46
C LYS A 2 -11.34 89.33 -12.95
N ALA A 3 -11.63 89.14 -14.23
CA ALA A 3 -12.42 88.06 -14.76
C ALA A 3 -11.60 86.83 -15.22
N VAL A 4 -10.29 86.99 -15.45
CA VAL A 4 -9.41 85.89 -15.92
C VAL A 4 -8.89 85.03 -14.72
N THR A 5 -8.81 85.62 -13.54
CA THR A 5 -8.36 84.91 -12.33
C THR A 5 -9.44 84.02 -11.70
N ALA A 6 -10.73 84.25 -11.96
CA ALA A 6 -11.82 83.42 -11.48
C ALA A 6 -12.00 82.09 -12.31
N ALA A 7 -11.71 82.14 -13.62
CA ALA A 7 -11.82 80.98 -14.49
C ALA A 7 -10.69 79.96 -14.28
N SER A 8 -9.49 80.36 -13.90
CA SER A 8 -8.35 79.46 -13.59
C SER A 8 -8.52 78.69 -12.26
N GLY A 9 -9.18 79.31 -11.26
CA GLY A 9 -9.49 78.69 -9.98
C GLY A 9 -10.55 77.56 -10.06
N MET A 10 -11.57 77.77 -10.90
CA MET A 10 -12.63 76.77 -11.10
C MET A 10 -12.17 75.54 -11.90
N ALA A 11 -11.27 75.71 -12.88
CA ALA A 11 -10.70 74.58 -13.66
C ALA A 11 -9.73 73.75 -12.81
N GLY A 12 -9.05 74.33 -11.83
CA GLY A 12 -8.17 73.57 -10.90
C GLY A 12 -8.93 72.75 -9.88
N HIS A 13 -10.08 73.26 -9.37
CA HIS A 13 -10.95 72.53 -8.44
C HIS A 13 -11.60 71.31 -9.10
N SER A 14 -12.09 71.40 -10.33
CA SER A 14 -12.71 70.30 -11.05
C SER A 14 -11.72 69.24 -11.45
N ARG A 15 -10.47 69.53 -11.68
CA ARG A 15 -9.38 68.58 -11.94
C ARG A 15 -8.99 67.81 -10.68
N SER A 16 -8.91 68.47 -9.54
CA SER A 16 -8.63 67.85 -8.24
C SER A 16 -9.75 66.91 -7.81
N GLU A 17 -11.00 67.33 -7.94
CA GLU A 17 -12.16 66.45 -7.62
C GLU A 17 -12.23 65.22 -8.52
N ARG A 18 -11.98 65.36 -9.82
CA ARG A 18 -11.92 64.20 -10.74
C ARG A 18 -10.79 63.24 -10.38
N PHE A 19 -9.65 63.74 -9.96
CA PHE A 19 -8.50 62.96 -9.52
C PHE A 19 -8.81 62.21 -8.21
N HIS A 20 -9.46 62.86 -7.24
CA HIS A 20 -9.90 62.23 -6.00
C HIS A 20 -10.97 61.17 -6.24
N LEU A 21 -11.93 61.40 -7.11
CA LEU A 21 -12.94 60.44 -7.49
C LEU A 21 -12.34 59.21 -8.23
N TRP A 22 -11.35 59.47 -9.10
CA TRP A 22 -10.66 58.39 -9.81
C TRP A 22 -9.82 57.53 -8.85
N ARG A 23 -9.10 58.15 -7.90
CA ARG A 23 -8.33 57.48 -6.87
C ARG A 23 -9.23 56.66 -5.94
N SER A 24 -10.33 57.19 -5.47
CA SER A 24 -11.28 56.47 -4.63
C SER A 24 -11.95 55.28 -5.35
N ARG A 25 -12.22 55.41 -6.66
CA ARG A 25 -12.71 54.30 -7.49
C ARG A 25 -11.63 53.22 -7.64
N LYS A 26 -10.39 53.61 -7.92
CA LYS A 26 -9.25 52.68 -8.01
C LYS A 26 -9.02 51.96 -6.69
N ASP A 27 -9.03 52.66 -5.56
CA ASP A 27 -8.88 52.04 -4.23
C ASP A 27 -10.02 51.06 -3.91
N ARG A 28 -11.25 51.39 -4.36
CA ARG A 28 -12.41 50.49 -4.20
C ARG A 28 -12.27 49.24 -5.07
N ILE A 29 -11.85 49.38 -6.33
CA ILE A 29 -11.61 48.26 -7.24
C ILE A 29 -10.48 47.35 -6.69
N VAL A 30 -9.36 47.96 -6.26
CA VAL A 30 -8.23 47.21 -5.68
C VAL A 30 -8.66 46.47 -4.42
N ARG A 31 -9.44 47.11 -3.54
CA ARG A 31 -9.99 46.45 -2.33
C ARG A 31 -10.87 45.25 -2.69
N TRP A 32 -11.76 45.39 -3.70
CA TRP A 32 -12.58 44.27 -4.17
C TRP A 32 -11.75 43.18 -4.82
N LEU A 33 -10.73 43.51 -5.63
CA LEU A 33 -9.83 42.50 -6.21
C LEU A 33 -9.06 41.75 -5.15
N ILE A 34 -8.56 42.42 -4.11
CA ILE A 34 -7.88 41.74 -3.00
C ILE A 34 -8.86 40.87 -2.22
N ALA A 35 -10.07 41.35 -1.96
CA ALA A 35 -11.09 40.55 -1.26
C ALA A 35 -11.50 39.30 -2.08
N ILE A 36 -11.74 39.49 -3.38
CA ILE A 36 -12.06 38.35 -4.28
C ILE A 36 -10.88 37.39 -4.34
N GLY A 37 -9.64 37.87 -4.48
CA GLY A 37 -8.44 37.03 -4.48
C GLY A 37 -8.30 36.22 -3.19
N GLY A 38 -8.49 36.85 -2.04
CA GLY A 38 -8.45 36.17 -0.73
C GLY A 38 -9.52 35.09 -0.58
N VAL A 39 -10.77 35.43 -0.97
CA VAL A 39 -11.86 34.45 -0.96
C VAL A 39 -11.62 33.33 -1.97
N ALA A 40 -11.09 33.62 -3.16
CA ALA A 40 -10.78 32.62 -4.17
C ALA A 40 -9.75 31.59 -3.70
N VAL A 41 -8.72 32.02 -2.94
CA VAL A 41 -7.72 31.12 -2.34
C VAL A 41 -8.40 30.15 -1.34
N ILE A 42 -9.27 30.66 -0.48
CA ILE A 42 -10.01 29.83 0.48
C ILE A 42 -10.87 28.80 -0.27
N TRP A 43 -11.60 29.24 -1.30
CA TRP A 43 -12.39 28.35 -2.13
C TRP A 43 -11.55 27.31 -2.86
N ALA A 44 -10.36 27.68 -3.34
CA ALA A 44 -9.45 26.73 -3.99
C ALA A 44 -9.03 25.60 -3.02
N VAL A 45 -8.67 25.93 -1.78
CA VAL A 45 -8.30 24.92 -0.76
C VAL A 45 -9.48 24.02 -0.42
N VAL A 46 -10.68 24.60 -0.27
CA VAL A 46 -11.91 23.84 -0.01
C VAL A 46 -12.26 22.93 -1.18
N LEU A 47 -12.12 23.42 -2.43
CA LEU A 47 -12.35 22.61 -3.64
C LEU A 47 -11.34 21.45 -3.76
N ILE A 48 -10.06 21.65 -3.42
CA ILE A 48 -9.06 20.59 -3.39
C ILE A 48 -9.49 19.49 -2.40
N PHE A 49 -9.92 19.87 -1.20
CA PHE A 49 -10.43 18.91 -0.23
C PHE A 49 -11.60 18.08 -0.77
N PHE A 50 -12.63 18.74 -1.31
CA PHE A 50 -13.79 18.06 -1.88
C PHE A 50 -13.43 17.19 -3.09
N TYR A 51 -12.49 17.64 -3.93
CA TYR A 51 -11.98 16.84 -5.05
C TYR A 51 -11.29 15.56 -4.56
N LEU A 52 -10.42 15.65 -3.55
CA LEU A 52 -9.77 14.48 -2.96
C LEU A 52 -10.81 13.50 -2.38
N VAL A 53 -11.80 14.02 -1.64
CA VAL A 53 -12.89 13.21 -1.09
C VAL A 53 -13.69 12.55 -2.23
N TRP A 54 -14.01 13.28 -3.30
CA TRP A 54 -14.76 12.76 -4.44
C TRP A 54 -14.04 11.60 -5.15
N VAL A 55 -12.73 11.70 -5.34
CA VAL A 55 -11.92 10.63 -5.96
C VAL A 55 -11.79 9.41 -5.03
N VAL A 56 -11.71 9.63 -3.72
CA VAL A 56 -11.54 8.57 -2.71
C VAL A 56 -12.86 7.86 -2.39
N PHE A 57 -13.98 8.57 -2.46
CA PHE A 57 -15.29 8.07 -2.02
C PHE A 57 -15.67 6.70 -2.60
N PRO A 58 -15.44 6.39 -3.90
CA PRO A 58 -15.76 5.08 -4.48
C PRO A 58 -15.04 3.89 -3.85
N LEU A 59 -13.88 4.09 -3.17
CA LEU A 59 -13.19 3.00 -2.46
C LEU A 59 -14.03 2.37 -1.34
N PHE A 60 -14.98 3.12 -0.80
CA PHE A 60 -15.77 2.71 0.37
C PHE A 60 -17.24 2.41 0.01
N LEU A 61 -17.57 2.44 -1.28
CA LEU A 61 -18.90 2.02 -1.71
C LEU A 61 -19.03 0.51 -1.60
N PRO A 62 -20.17 0.01 -1.09
CA PRO A 62 -20.43 -1.43 -1.11
C PRO A 62 -20.56 -1.93 -2.54
N ALA A 63 -20.21 -3.21 -2.78
CA ALA A 63 -20.48 -3.82 -4.05
C ALA A 63 -21.98 -3.95 -4.30
N GLU A 64 -22.41 -3.71 -5.55
CA GLU A 64 -23.79 -3.85 -5.97
C GLU A 64 -23.98 -5.16 -6.74
N THR A 65 -25.09 -5.84 -6.45
CA THR A 65 -25.48 -7.06 -7.16
C THR A 65 -26.87 -6.89 -7.74
N ARG A 66 -27.08 -7.31 -8.99
CA ARG A 66 -28.36 -7.24 -9.67
C ARG A 66 -28.67 -8.56 -10.37
N LEU A 67 -29.76 -9.22 -9.96
CA LEU A 67 -30.24 -10.43 -10.64
C LEU A 67 -31.03 -10.02 -11.89
N GLY A 68 -30.56 -10.51 -13.06
CA GLY A 68 -31.25 -10.33 -14.34
C GLY A 68 -32.46 -11.27 -14.50
N GLU A 69 -33.24 -11.05 -15.54
CA GLU A 69 -34.37 -11.92 -15.86
C GLU A 69 -33.84 -13.32 -16.30
N PRO A 70 -34.39 -14.43 -15.78
CA PRO A 70 -33.96 -15.77 -16.15
C PRO A 70 -34.30 -16.08 -17.62
N SER A 71 -33.35 -16.65 -18.35
CA SER A 71 -33.50 -17.20 -19.69
C SER A 71 -33.76 -18.71 -19.70
N ALA A 72 -34.07 -19.28 -20.86
CA ALA A 72 -34.19 -20.74 -21.02
C ALA A 72 -32.79 -21.40 -20.99
N VAL A 73 -32.68 -22.59 -20.40
CA VAL A 73 -31.45 -23.39 -20.40
C VAL A 73 -31.16 -23.96 -21.77
N PRO A 74 -30.02 -23.67 -22.40
CA PRO A 74 -29.65 -24.26 -23.70
C PRO A 74 -29.37 -25.76 -23.55
N GLY A 75 -29.80 -26.49 -24.59
CA GLY A 75 -29.61 -27.97 -24.59
C GLY A 75 -30.33 -28.70 -23.45
N TRP A 76 -31.41 -28.13 -22.90
CA TRP A 76 -32.20 -28.79 -21.86
C TRP A 76 -32.94 -30.00 -22.41
N ALA A 77 -32.49 -31.20 -22.04
CA ALA A 77 -33.17 -32.46 -22.33
C ALA A 77 -33.55 -33.21 -21.01
N GLY A 78 -33.82 -32.47 -19.93
CA GLY A 78 -34.03 -33.06 -18.59
C GLY A 78 -32.76 -33.54 -17.89
N SER A 79 -31.57 -33.29 -18.46
CA SER A 79 -30.29 -33.72 -17.91
C SER A 79 -29.74 -32.68 -16.95
N ARG A 80 -29.30 -33.11 -15.76
CA ARG A 80 -28.76 -32.26 -14.71
C ARG A 80 -27.40 -31.67 -15.13
N PRO A 81 -27.14 -30.38 -14.87
CA PRO A 81 -25.83 -29.78 -15.09
C PRO A 81 -24.84 -30.28 -14.04
N VAL A 82 -23.60 -30.52 -14.46
CA VAL A 82 -22.48 -30.87 -13.56
C VAL A 82 -21.37 -29.81 -13.62
N TYR A 83 -21.27 -29.04 -14.71
CA TYR A 83 -20.32 -27.95 -14.86
C TYR A 83 -20.88 -26.85 -15.76
N LEU A 84 -20.64 -25.60 -15.39
CA LEU A 84 -20.89 -24.42 -16.19
C LEU A 84 -19.60 -23.61 -16.28
N ALA A 85 -19.40 -22.93 -17.42
CA ALA A 85 -18.36 -21.93 -17.58
C ALA A 85 -18.87 -20.78 -18.47
N VAL A 86 -18.22 -19.64 -18.39
CA VAL A 86 -18.47 -18.49 -19.25
C VAL A 86 -17.16 -17.85 -19.65
N GLU A 87 -17.04 -17.43 -20.92
CA GLU A 87 -15.82 -16.80 -21.39
C GLU A 87 -15.68 -15.34 -20.91
N GLU A 88 -14.51 -14.76 -21.09
CA GLU A 88 -14.13 -13.46 -20.51
C GLU A 88 -15.02 -12.29 -20.90
N GLN A 89 -15.53 -12.25 -22.14
CA GLN A 89 -16.43 -11.19 -22.65
C GLN A 89 -17.90 -11.46 -22.30
N GLN A 90 -18.21 -12.69 -21.77
CA GLN A 90 -19.54 -13.14 -21.41
C GLN A 90 -20.49 -13.25 -22.60
N GLU A 91 -19.96 -13.52 -23.79
CA GLU A 91 -20.74 -13.77 -25.00
C GLU A 91 -21.07 -15.25 -25.16
N VAL A 92 -20.13 -16.15 -24.75
CA VAL A 92 -20.26 -17.62 -24.90
C VAL A 92 -20.20 -18.28 -23.54
N GLY A 93 -21.19 -19.13 -23.26
CA GLY A 93 -21.22 -20.02 -22.10
C GLY A 93 -21.02 -21.47 -22.52
N LEU A 94 -20.56 -22.29 -21.56
CA LEU A 94 -20.43 -23.73 -21.69
C LEU A 94 -21.26 -24.41 -20.63
N ARG A 95 -22.00 -25.46 -21.01
CA ARG A 95 -22.77 -26.33 -20.13
C ARG A 95 -22.37 -27.78 -20.34
N LEU A 96 -21.96 -28.45 -19.29
CA LEU A 96 -21.74 -29.90 -19.29
C LEU A 96 -22.84 -30.57 -18.48
N ALA A 97 -23.57 -31.50 -19.10
CA ALA A 97 -24.60 -32.28 -18.45
C ALA A 97 -24.05 -33.59 -17.89
N GLU A 98 -24.74 -34.18 -16.90
CA GLU A 98 -24.37 -35.47 -16.31
C GLU A 98 -24.32 -36.62 -17.35
N SER A 99 -25.06 -36.50 -18.48
CA SER A 99 -25.02 -37.43 -19.61
C SER A 99 -23.75 -37.34 -20.47
N GLY A 100 -22.84 -36.42 -20.18
CA GLY A 100 -21.65 -36.11 -20.99
C GLY A 100 -21.95 -35.22 -22.21
N ALA A 101 -23.17 -34.71 -22.39
CA ALA A 101 -23.49 -33.74 -23.41
C ALA A 101 -22.87 -32.38 -23.03
N LEU A 102 -22.15 -31.78 -23.97
CA LEU A 102 -21.43 -30.52 -23.82
C LEU A 102 -22.01 -29.50 -24.82
N THR A 103 -22.61 -28.43 -24.32
CA THR A 103 -23.32 -27.45 -25.12
C THR A 103 -22.65 -26.09 -24.95
N PHE A 104 -22.17 -25.50 -26.04
CA PHE A 104 -21.79 -24.10 -26.11
C PHE A 104 -22.99 -23.25 -26.52
N PHE A 105 -23.20 -22.14 -25.82
CA PHE A 105 -24.36 -21.29 -26.02
C PHE A 105 -24.05 -19.81 -25.93
N ALA A 106 -24.87 -19.00 -26.56
CA ALA A 106 -24.80 -17.55 -26.43
C ALA A 106 -25.33 -17.13 -25.04
N ALA A 107 -24.47 -16.58 -24.20
CA ALA A 107 -24.79 -16.32 -22.79
C ALA A 107 -25.92 -15.26 -22.61
N ALA A 108 -26.11 -14.37 -23.58
CA ALA A 108 -27.14 -13.35 -23.52
C ALA A 108 -28.55 -13.88 -23.89
N SER A 109 -28.65 -14.82 -24.86
CA SER A 109 -29.94 -15.29 -25.42
C SER A 109 -30.27 -16.73 -25.02
N GLY A 110 -29.31 -17.51 -24.50
CA GLY A 110 -29.46 -18.93 -24.28
C GLY A 110 -29.48 -19.79 -25.57
N GLY A 111 -29.21 -19.18 -26.73
CA GLY A 111 -29.19 -19.90 -28.01
C GLY A 111 -27.99 -20.86 -28.10
N THR A 112 -28.22 -22.12 -28.53
CA THR A 112 -27.16 -23.10 -28.75
C THR A 112 -26.28 -22.69 -29.93
N LEU A 113 -24.95 -22.66 -29.71
CA LEU A 113 -23.94 -22.36 -30.73
C LEU A 113 -23.32 -23.63 -31.29
N ASP A 114 -22.99 -24.58 -30.43
CA ASP A 114 -22.39 -25.86 -30.78
C ASP A 114 -22.77 -26.93 -29.72
N GLU A 115 -22.90 -28.16 -30.13
CA GLU A 115 -23.19 -29.28 -29.24
C GLU A 115 -22.31 -30.49 -29.57
N THR A 116 -21.63 -31.00 -28.59
CA THR A 116 -20.77 -32.18 -28.71
C THR A 116 -20.93 -33.07 -27.50
N ARG A 117 -20.28 -34.22 -27.48
CA ARG A 117 -20.34 -35.19 -26.38
C ARG A 117 -18.94 -35.62 -26.00
N LEU A 118 -18.68 -35.72 -24.68
CA LEU A 118 -17.43 -36.30 -24.19
C LEU A 118 -17.29 -37.76 -24.61
N PRO A 119 -16.08 -38.25 -24.91
CA PRO A 119 -15.80 -39.62 -25.33
C PRO A 119 -15.87 -40.59 -24.13
N ILE A 120 -17.09 -40.80 -23.57
CA ILE A 120 -17.34 -41.74 -22.49
C ILE A 120 -17.54 -43.12 -23.11
N ALA A 121 -16.72 -44.08 -22.67
CA ALA A 121 -16.68 -45.43 -23.26
C ALA A 121 -18.01 -46.17 -23.13
N ASP A 122 -18.72 -46.02 -22.02
CA ASP A 122 -20.02 -46.65 -21.78
C ASP A 122 -21.16 -45.59 -21.84
N SER A 123 -22.11 -45.77 -22.74
CA SER A 123 -23.26 -44.87 -22.94
C SER A 123 -24.22 -44.81 -21.74
N ILE A 124 -24.10 -45.70 -20.78
CA ILE A 124 -24.90 -45.72 -19.54
C ILE A 124 -24.22 -44.92 -18.42
N SER A 125 -22.92 -44.70 -18.52
CA SER A 125 -22.14 -43.98 -17.50
C SER A 125 -22.51 -42.51 -17.46
N VAL A 126 -22.69 -41.98 -16.26
CA VAL A 126 -22.98 -40.57 -15.98
C VAL A 126 -21.82 -39.92 -15.24
N ILE A 127 -21.64 -38.58 -15.45
CA ILE A 127 -20.62 -37.80 -14.74
C ILE A 127 -21.10 -37.57 -13.31
N ARG A 128 -20.24 -37.82 -12.33
CA ARG A 128 -20.51 -37.73 -10.89
C ARG A 128 -19.79 -36.61 -10.17
N ALA A 129 -18.56 -36.34 -10.56
CA ALA A 129 -17.75 -35.30 -9.99
C ALA A 129 -17.00 -34.54 -11.08
N VAL A 130 -16.85 -33.24 -10.90
CA VAL A 130 -16.10 -32.36 -11.80
C VAL A 130 -15.27 -31.39 -10.95
N ASP A 131 -14.05 -31.19 -11.39
CA ASP A 131 -13.18 -30.11 -10.90
C ASP A 131 -12.48 -29.44 -12.08
N ALA A 132 -12.13 -28.15 -11.93
CA ALA A 132 -11.57 -27.37 -13.02
C ALA A 132 -10.46 -26.43 -12.56
N VAL A 133 -9.45 -26.25 -13.43
CA VAL A 133 -8.52 -25.11 -13.36
C VAL A 133 -9.11 -24.04 -14.29
N GLU A 134 -10.02 -23.24 -13.74
CA GLU A 134 -10.84 -22.27 -14.50
C GLU A 134 -9.99 -21.35 -15.38
N ARG A 135 -8.90 -20.82 -14.84
CA ARG A 135 -7.97 -19.92 -15.56
C ARG A 135 -7.40 -20.52 -16.87
N HIS A 136 -7.25 -21.84 -16.91
CA HIS A 136 -6.73 -22.53 -18.09
C HIS A 136 -7.84 -23.20 -18.91
N GLY A 137 -9.09 -23.13 -18.47
CA GLY A 137 -10.24 -23.83 -19.05
C GLY A 137 -10.07 -25.36 -19.03
N LEU A 138 -9.24 -25.88 -18.13
CA LEU A 138 -8.97 -27.32 -17.99
C LEU A 138 -9.97 -27.92 -17.02
N VAL A 139 -10.68 -28.96 -17.47
CA VAL A 139 -11.74 -29.61 -16.70
C VAL A 139 -11.46 -31.10 -16.61
N ALA A 140 -11.53 -31.65 -15.39
CA ALA A 140 -11.53 -33.07 -15.13
C ALA A 140 -12.95 -33.54 -14.77
N ALA A 141 -13.43 -34.59 -15.39
CA ALA A 141 -14.76 -35.16 -15.18
C ALA A 141 -14.67 -36.66 -14.86
N ALA A 142 -15.21 -37.03 -13.70
CA ALA A 142 -15.24 -38.42 -13.25
C ALA A 142 -16.60 -39.06 -13.52
N THR A 143 -16.59 -40.22 -14.15
CA THR A 143 -17.79 -40.97 -14.51
C THR A 143 -18.20 -41.96 -13.40
N SER A 144 -19.43 -42.46 -13.49
CA SER A 144 -19.93 -43.56 -12.62
C SER A 144 -19.23 -44.90 -12.85
N ALA A 145 -18.46 -45.06 -13.93
CA ALA A 145 -17.57 -46.17 -14.15
C ALA A 145 -16.21 -46.05 -13.43
N GLY A 146 -15.98 -44.92 -12.74
CA GLY A 146 -14.71 -44.63 -12.08
C GLY A 146 -13.62 -44.08 -12.99
N GLU A 147 -13.93 -43.76 -14.23
CA GLU A 147 -12.99 -43.16 -15.20
C GLU A 147 -12.97 -41.68 -15.09
N VAL A 148 -11.77 -41.04 -15.17
CA VAL A 148 -11.59 -39.58 -15.15
C VAL A 148 -11.03 -39.14 -16.49
N LEU A 149 -11.82 -38.33 -17.19
CA LEU A 149 -11.49 -37.69 -18.47
C LEU A 149 -11.05 -36.27 -18.19
N VAL A 150 -10.09 -35.80 -18.98
CA VAL A 150 -9.62 -34.41 -18.91
C VAL A 150 -9.74 -33.77 -20.28
N PHE A 151 -10.39 -32.61 -20.33
CA PHE A 151 -10.56 -31.83 -21.54
C PHE A 151 -10.30 -30.33 -21.25
N ARG A 152 -10.10 -29.54 -22.31
CA ARG A 152 -9.91 -28.10 -22.21
C ARG A 152 -10.88 -27.39 -23.14
N HIS A 153 -11.57 -26.37 -22.62
CA HIS A 153 -12.33 -25.44 -23.43
C HIS A 153 -11.53 -24.15 -23.63
N ARG A 154 -11.46 -23.68 -24.86
CA ARG A 154 -10.80 -22.43 -25.23
C ARG A 154 -11.73 -21.60 -26.11
N TYR A 155 -11.47 -20.31 -26.18
CA TYR A 155 -12.26 -19.37 -26.95
C TYR A 155 -11.34 -18.57 -27.85
N GLU A 156 -11.57 -18.68 -29.19
CA GLU A 156 -10.80 -17.97 -30.19
C GLU A 156 -11.60 -16.81 -30.75
N THR A 157 -10.99 -15.64 -30.81
CA THR A 157 -11.60 -14.49 -31.48
C THR A 157 -11.28 -14.58 -32.97
N ARG A 158 -12.31 -14.74 -33.83
CA ARG A 158 -12.20 -14.73 -35.29
C ARG A 158 -12.85 -13.50 -35.88
N PHE A 159 -12.29 -13.02 -37.00
CA PHE A 159 -12.77 -11.87 -37.74
C PHE A 159 -13.10 -12.32 -39.19
N ASP A 160 -14.37 -12.55 -39.47
CA ASP A 160 -14.85 -13.05 -40.76
C ASP A 160 -15.21 -11.89 -41.69
N GLY A 161 -14.21 -11.19 -42.23
CA GLY A 161 -14.45 -10.17 -43.30
C GLY A 161 -14.32 -8.69 -42.90
N GLY A 162 -13.82 -8.37 -41.72
CA GLY A 162 -13.55 -6.98 -41.25
C GLY A 162 -13.56 -6.83 -39.75
N VAL A 163 -13.13 -5.67 -39.24
CA VAL A 163 -13.00 -5.41 -37.78
C VAL A 163 -14.37 -5.50 -37.07
N ASP A 164 -15.45 -5.22 -37.78
CA ASP A 164 -16.84 -5.23 -37.25
C ASP A 164 -17.47 -6.63 -37.22
N SER A 165 -16.80 -7.66 -37.77
CA SER A 165 -17.26 -9.06 -37.80
C SER A 165 -16.62 -9.96 -36.76
N ARG A 166 -16.25 -9.40 -35.58
CA ARG A 166 -15.70 -10.17 -34.46
C ARG A 166 -16.69 -11.23 -34.00
N ARG A 167 -16.21 -12.47 -33.93
CA ARG A 167 -16.95 -13.60 -33.38
C ARG A 167 -16.07 -14.43 -32.44
N ILE A 168 -16.60 -14.81 -31.29
CA ILE A 168 -15.94 -15.76 -30.38
C ILE A 168 -16.38 -17.16 -30.75
N VAL A 169 -15.41 -18.01 -31.07
CA VAL A 169 -15.61 -19.41 -31.46
C VAL A 169 -15.06 -20.31 -30.36
N PRO A 170 -15.91 -21.15 -29.74
CA PRO A 170 -15.45 -22.13 -28.76
C PRO A 170 -14.66 -23.25 -29.45
N VAL A 171 -13.62 -23.76 -28.76
CA VAL A 171 -12.81 -24.89 -29.19
C VAL A 171 -12.67 -25.86 -28.03
N LEU A 172 -12.95 -27.13 -28.30
CA LEU A 172 -12.75 -28.24 -27.35
C LEU A 172 -11.47 -28.98 -27.71
N GLU A 173 -10.57 -29.15 -26.74
CA GLU A 173 -9.28 -29.81 -26.90
C GLU A 173 -9.13 -30.93 -25.86
N PHE A 174 -8.40 -31.98 -26.23
CA PHE A 174 -7.99 -33.03 -25.31
C PHE A 174 -6.44 -33.05 -25.20
N PRO A 175 -5.87 -32.10 -24.41
CA PRO A 175 -4.42 -31.90 -24.39
C PRO A 175 -3.64 -33.08 -23.84
N TYR A 176 -4.34 -34.01 -23.16
CA TYR A 176 -3.79 -35.21 -22.57
C TYR A 176 -4.34 -36.50 -23.20
N GLY A 177 -4.98 -36.39 -24.36
CA GLY A 177 -5.64 -37.49 -25.07
C GLY A 177 -7.10 -37.70 -24.64
N GLU A 178 -7.82 -38.50 -25.44
CA GLU A 178 -9.24 -38.84 -25.19
C GLU A 178 -9.42 -40.04 -24.23
N ALA A 179 -8.32 -40.69 -23.87
CA ALA A 179 -8.34 -41.81 -22.93
C ALA A 179 -8.44 -41.33 -21.48
N PRO A 180 -9.08 -42.06 -20.57
CA PRO A 180 -9.10 -41.75 -19.16
C PRO A 180 -7.69 -41.63 -18.56
N LEU A 181 -7.37 -40.48 -17.89
CA LEU A 181 -6.11 -40.32 -17.19
C LEU A 181 -6.02 -41.04 -15.86
N LEU A 182 -7.16 -41.33 -15.26
CA LEU A 182 -7.27 -42.05 -13.99
C LEU A 182 -8.48 -42.96 -14.03
N SER A 183 -8.38 -44.12 -13.39
CA SER A 183 -9.48 -45.07 -13.21
C SER A 183 -9.53 -45.60 -11.77
N LEU A 184 -10.72 -45.59 -11.15
CA LEU A 184 -11.01 -46.15 -9.85
C LEU A 184 -11.92 -47.39 -10.01
N PRO A 185 -11.38 -48.58 -10.23
CA PRO A 185 -12.17 -49.74 -10.64
C PRO A 185 -13.10 -50.28 -9.55
N GLU A 186 -12.90 -49.96 -8.28
CA GLU A 186 -13.63 -50.56 -7.14
C GLU A 186 -14.46 -49.53 -6.34
N ALA A 187 -14.42 -48.23 -6.69
CA ALA A 187 -15.06 -47.20 -5.90
C ALA A 187 -15.63 -46.07 -6.78
N LEU A 188 -16.79 -45.52 -6.42
CA LEU A 188 -17.41 -44.38 -7.10
C LEU A 188 -16.74 -43.07 -6.68
N PRO A 189 -16.18 -42.29 -7.62
CA PRO A 189 -15.59 -40.99 -7.29
C PRO A 189 -16.68 -40.01 -6.86
N THR A 190 -16.51 -39.43 -5.67
CA THR A 190 -17.38 -38.39 -5.10
C THR A 190 -16.75 -37.02 -5.05
N ARG A 191 -15.42 -36.97 -5.03
CA ARG A 191 -14.63 -35.77 -5.07
C ARG A 191 -13.51 -35.88 -6.09
N LEU A 192 -13.20 -34.81 -6.75
CA LEU A 192 -12.14 -34.69 -7.76
C LEU A 192 -11.32 -33.45 -7.49
N ALA A 193 -10.04 -33.47 -7.77
CA ALA A 193 -9.16 -32.32 -7.77
C ALA A 193 -8.18 -32.41 -8.94
N VAL A 194 -8.00 -31.32 -9.65
CA VAL A 194 -7.07 -31.21 -10.79
C VAL A 194 -6.13 -30.02 -10.60
N SER A 195 -4.86 -30.22 -10.95
CA SER A 195 -3.84 -29.17 -10.93
C SER A 195 -2.92 -29.34 -12.13
N GLU A 196 -2.67 -28.26 -12.85
CA GLU A 196 -1.74 -28.19 -13.99
C GLU A 196 -0.66 -27.15 -13.72
N ASN A 197 0.59 -27.52 -14.01
CA ASN A 197 1.73 -26.60 -13.98
C ASN A 197 2.75 -26.98 -15.08
N ASP A 198 3.88 -26.28 -15.13
CA ASP A 198 4.92 -26.49 -16.14
C ASP A 198 5.51 -27.92 -16.12
N ARG A 199 5.35 -28.67 -15.03
CA ARG A 199 5.87 -30.03 -14.86
C ARG A 199 4.91 -31.11 -15.38
N GLY A 200 3.63 -30.79 -15.51
CA GLY A 200 2.59 -31.69 -15.97
C GLY A 200 1.26 -31.51 -15.26
N ILE A 201 0.46 -32.54 -15.32
CA ILE A 201 -0.89 -32.58 -14.73
C ILE A 201 -0.95 -33.55 -13.55
N LEU A 202 -1.67 -33.13 -12.51
CA LEU A 202 -2.07 -34.00 -11.41
C LEU A 202 -3.59 -34.09 -11.34
N VAL A 203 -4.11 -35.32 -11.36
CA VAL A 203 -5.53 -35.59 -11.15
C VAL A 203 -5.65 -36.48 -9.93
N ALA A 204 -6.46 -36.09 -8.95
CA ALA A 204 -6.77 -36.87 -7.77
C ALA A 204 -8.28 -37.10 -7.66
N ALA A 205 -8.69 -38.29 -7.36
CA ALA A 205 -10.08 -38.68 -7.16
C ALA A 205 -10.24 -39.39 -5.80
N ALA A 206 -11.31 -39.06 -5.09
CA ALA A 206 -11.63 -39.67 -3.82
C ALA A 206 -13.05 -40.25 -3.83
N SER A 207 -13.24 -41.38 -3.15
CA SER A 207 -14.54 -42.01 -2.91
C SER A 207 -15.04 -41.74 -1.49
N ALA A 208 -16.34 -41.96 -1.27
CA ALA A 208 -16.95 -41.76 0.06
C ALA A 208 -16.44 -42.76 1.12
N ASP A 209 -15.92 -43.92 0.71
CA ASP A 209 -15.39 -44.98 1.57
C ASP A 209 -13.88 -44.83 1.86
N GLY A 210 -13.30 -43.66 1.56
CA GLY A 210 -11.94 -43.31 1.93
C GLY A 210 -10.86 -43.80 0.94
N TRP A 211 -11.21 -44.29 -0.24
CA TRP A 211 -10.22 -44.52 -1.29
C TRP A 211 -9.83 -43.22 -1.97
N VAL A 212 -8.55 -42.97 -2.05
CA VAL A 212 -7.97 -41.83 -2.79
C VAL A 212 -6.93 -42.34 -3.76
N ARG A 213 -7.13 -42.07 -5.03
CA ARG A 213 -6.19 -42.38 -6.11
C ARG A 213 -5.77 -41.08 -6.82
N LEU A 214 -4.49 -40.98 -7.12
CA LEU A 214 -3.96 -39.90 -7.91
C LEU A 214 -3.09 -40.39 -9.06
N ASN A 215 -3.05 -39.57 -10.12
CA ASN A 215 -2.09 -39.70 -11.21
C ASN A 215 -1.36 -38.37 -11.35
N GLN A 216 -0.05 -38.38 -11.12
CA GLN A 216 0.82 -37.25 -11.37
C GLN A 216 1.58 -37.50 -12.68
N ALA A 217 1.00 -37.12 -13.80
CA ALA A 217 1.58 -37.32 -15.12
C ALA A 217 2.59 -36.21 -15.44
N ALA A 218 3.87 -36.56 -15.41
CA ALA A 218 4.94 -35.64 -15.73
C ALA A 218 5.06 -35.43 -17.24
N ARG A 219 5.22 -34.18 -17.68
CA ARG A 219 5.42 -33.82 -19.08
C ARG A 219 6.91 -33.97 -19.43
N ARG A 220 7.24 -34.84 -20.35
CA ARG A 220 8.55 -34.99 -20.96
C ARG A 220 8.51 -34.50 -22.41
N GLU A 221 9.24 -33.48 -22.71
CA GLU A 221 9.40 -33.00 -24.08
C GLU A 221 10.68 -33.58 -24.68
N ASN A 222 10.54 -34.29 -25.79
CA ASN A 222 11.67 -34.79 -26.55
C ASN A 222 12.28 -33.59 -27.33
N PHE A 223 13.40 -33.10 -26.87
CA PHE A 223 14.09 -31.92 -27.44
C PHE A 223 14.48 -32.09 -28.91
N LEU A 224 14.49 -33.34 -29.46
CA LEU A 224 14.84 -33.60 -30.85
C LEU A 224 13.62 -33.61 -31.77
N THR A 225 12.47 -34.14 -31.30
CA THR A 225 11.26 -34.28 -32.11
C THR A 225 10.20 -33.22 -31.77
N GLY A 226 10.32 -32.54 -30.61
CA GLY A 226 9.28 -31.66 -30.08
C GLY A 226 8.03 -32.40 -29.58
N GLU A 227 8.05 -33.73 -29.57
CA GLU A 227 6.94 -34.54 -29.08
C GLU A 227 6.89 -34.52 -27.54
N VAL A 228 5.68 -34.32 -27.00
CA VAL A 228 5.40 -34.32 -25.58
C VAL A 228 4.86 -35.67 -25.19
N GLU A 229 5.57 -36.42 -24.34
CA GLU A 229 5.17 -37.67 -23.77
C GLU A 229 4.78 -37.51 -22.30
N LEU A 230 3.69 -38.13 -21.87
CA LEU A 230 3.26 -38.11 -20.49
C LEU A 230 3.74 -39.39 -19.79
N GLU A 231 4.48 -39.20 -18.71
CA GLU A 231 4.92 -40.31 -17.84
C GLU A 231 3.99 -40.39 -16.62
N PRO A 232 3.02 -41.34 -16.56
CA PRO A 232 2.08 -41.41 -15.46
C PRO A 232 2.74 -42.00 -14.20
N ASP A 233 2.48 -41.36 -13.04
CA ASP A 233 2.80 -41.87 -11.71
C ASP A 233 1.50 -42.07 -10.92
N LEU A 234 1.01 -43.31 -10.90
CA LEU A 234 -0.22 -43.70 -10.24
C LEU A 234 0.04 -44.12 -8.79
N ARG A 235 -0.72 -43.55 -7.86
CA ARG A 235 -0.62 -43.85 -6.43
C ARG A 235 -1.98 -43.92 -5.77
N ASP A 236 -2.10 -44.81 -4.79
CA ASP A 236 -3.31 -45.06 -4.03
C ASP A 236 -3.04 -44.94 -2.53
N ILE A 237 -4.01 -44.42 -1.81
CA ILE A 237 -4.07 -44.48 -0.35
C ILE A 237 -5.51 -44.76 0.10
N ARG A 238 -5.66 -45.46 1.18
CA ARG A 238 -6.93 -45.63 1.86
C ARG A 238 -6.87 -44.95 3.21
N VAL A 239 -7.78 -43.99 3.42
CA VAL A 239 -7.97 -43.31 4.69
C VAL A 239 -9.12 -43.91 5.46
N ASP A 240 -9.14 -43.75 6.78
CA ASP A 240 -10.12 -44.34 7.70
C ASP A 240 -11.31 -43.42 7.98
N PHE A 241 -11.44 -42.34 7.20
CA PHE A 241 -12.54 -41.35 7.29
C PHE A 241 -13.18 -41.12 5.92
N PRO A 242 -14.45 -40.70 5.88
CA PRO A 242 -15.10 -40.31 4.63
C PRO A 242 -14.50 -38.95 4.14
N VAL A 243 -14.07 -38.94 2.87
CA VAL A 243 -13.52 -37.74 2.26
C VAL A 243 -14.65 -36.80 1.82
N THR A 244 -14.81 -35.70 2.50
CA THR A 244 -15.83 -34.67 2.20
C THR A 244 -15.29 -33.52 1.38
N GLY A 245 -13.96 -33.28 1.40
CA GLY A 245 -13.27 -32.24 0.63
C GLY A 245 -11.96 -32.77 0.04
N LEU A 246 -11.59 -32.29 -1.15
CA LEU A 246 -10.35 -32.67 -1.84
C LEU A 246 -9.77 -31.44 -2.55
N ALA A 247 -8.50 -31.13 -2.33
CA ALA A 247 -7.80 -30.06 -3.03
C ALA A 247 -6.32 -30.40 -3.20
N VAL A 248 -5.68 -29.82 -4.24
CA VAL A 248 -4.26 -29.99 -4.54
C VAL A 248 -3.61 -28.62 -4.65
N SER A 249 -2.43 -28.45 -4.04
CA SER A 249 -1.67 -27.20 -4.18
C SER A 249 -1.20 -27.00 -5.64
N ALA A 250 -1.12 -25.74 -6.12
CA ALA A 250 -0.70 -25.46 -7.50
C ALA A 250 0.72 -25.96 -7.82
N ASN A 251 1.61 -25.97 -6.82
CA ASN A 251 2.97 -26.51 -6.96
C ASN A 251 3.04 -28.03 -6.94
N GLN A 252 1.89 -28.73 -6.80
CA GLN A 252 1.73 -30.17 -6.74
C GLN A 252 2.59 -30.84 -5.64
N ARG A 253 2.82 -30.15 -4.52
CA ARG A 253 3.57 -30.68 -3.37
C ARG A 253 2.68 -31.26 -2.29
N TRP A 254 1.44 -30.79 -2.18
CA TRP A 254 0.51 -31.17 -1.12
C TRP A 254 -0.85 -31.52 -1.66
N LEU A 255 -1.37 -32.61 -1.11
CA LEU A 255 -2.76 -33.03 -1.23
C LEU A 255 -3.46 -32.72 0.10
N TYR A 256 -4.64 -32.14 0.03
CA TYR A 256 -5.47 -31.82 1.19
C TYR A 256 -6.75 -32.63 1.13
N LEU A 257 -7.04 -33.34 2.21
CA LEU A 257 -8.27 -34.14 2.40
C LEU A 257 -9.06 -33.53 3.56
N GLY A 258 -10.33 -33.21 3.34
CA GLY A 258 -11.27 -32.78 4.37
C GLY A 258 -12.11 -33.94 4.85
N ASP A 259 -12.40 -34.00 6.16
CA ASP A 259 -13.27 -35.02 6.75
C ASP A 259 -14.59 -34.42 7.28
N GLY A 260 -15.50 -35.33 7.69
CA GLY A 260 -16.79 -34.93 8.29
C GLY A 260 -16.69 -34.41 9.72
N ASP A 261 -15.54 -34.57 10.39
CA ASP A 261 -15.26 -34.07 11.73
C ASP A 261 -14.67 -32.63 11.71
N GLY A 262 -14.50 -32.05 10.50
CA GLY A 262 -14.01 -30.69 10.32
C GLY A 262 -12.50 -30.54 10.34
N ARG A 263 -11.75 -31.60 10.04
CA ARG A 263 -10.30 -31.62 9.98
C ARG A 263 -9.79 -31.61 8.55
N VAL A 264 -8.68 -30.96 8.31
CA VAL A 264 -7.91 -30.99 7.08
C VAL A 264 -6.66 -31.82 7.29
N HIS A 265 -6.52 -32.89 6.52
CA HIS A 265 -5.35 -33.79 6.50
C HIS A 265 -4.46 -33.40 5.33
N ARG A 266 -3.19 -33.06 5.60
CA ARG A 266 -2.18 -32.71 4.58
C ARG A 266 -1.26 -33.90 4.31
N PHE A 267 -1.11 -34.23 3.05
CA PHE A 267 -0.22 -35.28 2.57
C PHE A 267 0.85 -34.69 1.65
N ALA A 268 2.10 -35.10 1.83
CA ALA A 268 3.19 -34.71 0.94
C ALA A 268 3.16 -35.52 -0.36
N LEU A 269 3.36 -34.86 -1.47
CA LEU A 269 3.45 -35.47 -2.80
C LEU A 269 4.92 -35.49 -3.30
N PRO A 270 5.31 -36.48 -4.09
CA PRO A 270 4.50 -37.57 -4.65
C PRO A 270 4.28 -38.76 -3.70
N GLY A 271 4.91 -38.81 -2.49
CA GLY A 271 4.96 -39.97 -1.61
C GLY A 271 3.65 -40.36 -0.92
N LEU A 272 2.60 -39.50 -0.94
CA LEU A 272 1.35 -39.66 -0.18
C LEU A 272 1.58 -39.90 1.33
N THR A 273 2.59 -39.26 1.90
CA THR A 273 2.90 -39.36 3.33
C THR A 273 2.10 -38.35 4.12
N ALA A 274 1.37 -38.81 5.15
CA ALA A 274 0.66 -37.89 6.06
C ALA A 274 1.66 -37.00 6.83
N GLU A 275 1.51 -35.69 6.75
CA GLU A 275 2.40 -34.75 7.42
C GLU A 275 1.74 -34.03 8.59
N GLN A 276 0.47 -33.61 8.41
CA GLN A 276 -0.20 -32.77 9.39
C GLN A 276 -1.72 -32.96 9.33
N VAL A 277 -2.37 -32.87 10.49
CA VAL A 277 -3.82 -32.76 10.63
C VAL A 277 -4.12 -31.41 11.32
N VAL A 278 -5.06 -30.66 10.79
CA VAL A 278 -5.47 -29.34 11.31
C VAL A 278 -6.96 -29.35 11.60
N ASP A 279 -7.34 -29.08 12.86
CA ASP A 279 -8.73 -28.86 13.24
C ASP A 279 -9.18 -27.47 12.74
N VAL A 280 -10.16 -27.42 11.84
CA VAL A 280 -10.62 -26.17 11.20
C VAL A 280 -11.96 -25.73 11.74
N THR A 281 -12.92 -26.65 11.89
CA THR A 281 -14.30 -26.38 12.32
C THR A 281 -14.85 -27.57 13.08
N ALA A 282 -15.91 -27.35 13.86
CA ALA A 282 -16.66 -28.42 14.54
C ALA A 282 -17.86 -28.95 13.72
N ASP A 283 -18.22 -28.25 12.63
CA ASP A 283 -19.46 -28.48 11.88
C ASP A 283 -19.27 -29.30 10.59
N GLY A 284 -18.12 -29.94 10.47
CA GLY A 284 -17.78 -30.77 9.30
C GLY A 284 -17.46 -29.99 8.03
N ILE A 285 -16.51 -30.46 7.24
CA ILE A 285 -16.12 -29.81 5.97
C ILE A 285 -17.11 -30.24 4.88
N THR A 286 -17.63 -29.27 4.16
CA THR A 286 -18.60 -29.47 3.06
C THR A 286 -18.04 -29.15 1.69
N ASP A 287 -17.15 -28.16 1.55
CA ASP A 287 -16.45 -27.86 0.30
C ASP A 287 -15.04 -27.31 0.57
N MET A 288 -14.12 -27.57 -0.35
CA MET A 288 -12.73 -27.10 -0.27
C MET A 288 -12.22 -26.71 -1.64
N THR A 289 -11.51 -25.59 -1.74
CA THR A 289 -10.86 -25.14 -2.98
C THR A 289 -9.61 -24.33 -2.73
N MET A 290 -8.72 -24.26 -3.71
CA MET A 290 -7.55 -23.38 -3.65
C MET A 290 -7.91 -21.98 -4.16
N LEU A 291 -7.43 -20.96 -3.46
CA LEU A 291 -7.52 -19.59 -3.91
C LEU A 291 -6.51 -19.32 -5.04
N LEU A 292 -6.72 -18.28 -5.84
CA LEU A 292 -5.81 -17.85 -6.91
C LEU A 292 -4.33 -17.90 -6.45
N GLY A 293 -3.46 -18.48 -7.28
CA GLY A 293 -2.04 -18.72 -6.95
C GLY A 293 -1.80 -20.03 -6.19
N GLY A 294 -2.86 -20.75 -5.76
CA GLY A 294 -2.78 -22.09 -5.19
C GLY A 294 -1.96 -22.25 -3.91
N ILE A 295 -1.85 -21.16 -3.11
CA ILE A 295 -1.16 -21.14 -1.80
C ILE A 295 -2.18 -21.29 -0.68
N SER A 296 -3.26 -20.48 -0.69
CA SER A 296 -4.33 -20.52 0.30
C SER A 296 -5.37 -21.59 -0.02
N LEU A 297 -5.72 -22.37 0.98
CA LEU A 297 -6.85 -23.30 0.97
C LEU A 297 -8.05 -22.61 1.63
N LEU A 298 -9.18 -22.59 0.93
CA LEU A 298 -10.48 -22.19 1.46
C LEU A 298 -11.27 -23.44 1.86
N VAL A 299 -11.85 -23.41 3.04
CA VAL A 299 -12.62 -24.53 3.63
C VAL A 299 -13.97 -24.01 4.07
N GLY A 300 -15.05 -24.52 3.48
CA GLY A 300 -16.44 -24.25 3.86
C GLY A 300 -16.98 -25.33 4.76
N ASP A 301 -17.82 -24.96 5.71
CA ASP A 301 -18.38 -25.88 6.70
C ASP A 301 -19.92 -25.93 6.71
N GLY A 302 -20.45 -26.84 7.57
CA GLY A 302 -21.88 -27.03 7.74
C GLY A 302 -22.62 -25.89 8.42
N ALA A 303 -21.90 -24.99 9.12
CA ALA A 303 -22.48 -23.80 9.76
C ALA A 303 -22.48 -22.56 8.85
N GLY A 304 -21.95 -22.68 7.61
CA GLY A 304 -21.87 -21.56 6.67
C GLY A 304 -20.62 -20.70 6.84
N VAL A 305 -19.66 -21.11 7.65
CA VAL A 305 -18.38 -20.39 7.83
C VAL A 305 -17.39 -20.85 6.79
N ILE A 306 -16.62 -19.90 6.26
CA ILE A 306 -15.50 -20.18 5.38
C ILE A 306 -14.22 -19.83 6.13
N SER A 307 -13.27 -20.76 6.16
CA SER A 307 -11.97 -20.59 6.79
C SER A 307 -10.86 -20.59 5.73
N GLN A 308 -9.91 -19.68 5.87
CA GLN A 308 -8.69 -19.62 5.02
C GLN A 308 -7.51 -20.18 5.79
N LEU A 309 -6.80 -21.11 5.16
CA LEU A 309 -5.57 -21.69 5.65
C LEU A 309 -4.46 -21.51 4.61
N PHE A 310 -3.23 -21.31 5.05
CA PHE A 310 -2.07 -21.43 4.15
C PHE A 310 -0.83 -21.91 4.92
N PRO A 311 0.19 -22.43 4.20
CA PRO A 311 1.42 -22.87 4.83
C PRO A 311 2.23 -21.66 5.33
N VAL A 312 2.56 -21.67 6.61
CA VAL A 312 3.39 -20.68 7.30
C VAL A 312 4.71 -21.35 7.65
N ARG A 313 5.82 -20.64 7.48
CA ARG A 313 7.15 -21.09 7.82
C ARG A 313 7.38 -20.92 9.32
N ASP A 314 7.87 -21.96 9.97
CA ASP A 314 8.23 -21.91 11.38
C ASP A 314 9.75 -21.60 11.58
N ASP A 315 10.15 -21.43 12.84
CA ASP A 315 11.52 -21.11 13.21
C ASP A 315 12.54 -22.22 12.80
N GLU A 316 12.05 -23.46 12.59
CA GLU A 316 12.85 -24.60 12.14
C GLU A 316 12.93 -24.70 10.60
N ASN A 317 12.42 -23.69 9.88
CA ASN A 317 12.37 -23.63 8.43
C ASN A 317 11.47 -24.69 7.78
N SER A 318 10.51 -25.23 8.51
CA SER A 318 9.48 -26.13 8.02
C SER A 318 8.15 -25.40 7.80
N TYR A 319 7.31 -25.94 6.89
CA TYR A 319 6.03 -25.33 6.57
C TYR A 319 4.92 -26.04 7.33
N ARG A 320 4.13 -25.27 8.08
CA ARG A 320 2.92 -25.75 8.77
C ARG A 320 1.68 -25.11 8.17
N LEU A 321 0.65 -25.90 7.89
CA LEU A 321 -0.65 -25.39 7.50
C LEU A 321 -1.33 -24.77 8.72
N VAL A 322 -1.67 -23.47 8.63
CA VAL A 322 -2.25 -22.71 9.74
C VAL A 322 -3.57 -22.09 9.30
N LYS A 323 -4.57 -22.11 10.18
CA LYS A 323 -5.82 -21.38 10.00
C LYS A 323 -5.55 -19.89 10.27
N ILE A 324 -5.69 -19.06 9.25
CA ILE A 324 -5.33 -17.63 9.28
C ILE A 324 -6.51 -16.76 9.68
N ARG A 325 -7.67 -17.02 9.07
CA ARG A 325 -8.90 -16.25 9.31
C ARG A 325 -10.13 -17.05 8.99
N SER A 326 -11.26 -16.61 9.55
CA SER A 326 -12.60 -17.03 9.16
C SER A 326 -13.38 -15.82 8.69
N PHE A 327 -14.24 -16.02 7.69
CA PHE A 327 -15.08 -14.98 7.12
C PHE A 327 -16.47 -14.99 7.77
N GLU A 328 -17.23 -13.91 7.57
CA GLU A 328 -18.61 -13.81 8.04
C GLU A 328 -19.45 -14.95 7.44
N PRO A 329 -20.24 -15.68 8.26
CA PRO A 329 -21.01 -16.83 7.82
C PRO A 329 -22.15 -16.45 6.88
N LEU A 330 -22.55 -17.39 6.03
CA LEU A 330 -23.80 -17.43 5.29
C LEU A 330 -24.85 -18.25 6.05
N ASP A 331 -26.13 -18.06 5.72
CA ASP A 331 -27.19 -18.86 6.28
C ASP A 331 -27.17 -20.28 5.69
N GLY A 332 -26.89 -21.29 6.54
CA GLY A 332 -26.82 -22.71 6.16
C GLY A 332 -25.45 -23.15 5.63
N ALA A 333 -25.30 -24.46 5.45
CA ALA A 333 -24.05 -25.10 5.05
C ALA A 333 -23.50 -24.56 3.71
N ILE A 334 -22.19 -24.42 3.58
CA ILE A 334 -21.55 -24.05 2.31
C ILE A 334 -21.69 -25.19 1.33
N VAL A 335 -22.22 -24.92 0.15
CA VAL A 335 -22.40 -25.90 -0.94
C VAL A 335 -21.26 -25.83 -1.94
N ARG A 336 -20.82 -24.62 -2.27
CA ARG A 336 -19.76 -24.39 -3.25
C ARG A 336 -19.00 -23.11 -2.97
N ILE A 337 -17.68 -23.16 -3.19
CA ILE A 337 -16.79 -21.99 -3.18
C ILE A 337 -16.18 -21.84 -4.57
N LEU A 338 -16.29 -20.65 -5.16
CA LEU A 338 -15.78 -20.30 -6.49
C LEU A 338 -14.72 -19.20 -6.36
N PRO A 339 -13.43 -19.51 -6.55
CA PRO A 339 -12.36 -18.51 -6.54
C PRO A 339 -12.46 -17.58 -7.77
N GLU A 340 -12.07 -16.31 -7.61
CA GLU A 340 -11.87 -15.40 -8.73
C GLU A 340 -10.56 -15.72 -9.47
N GLU A 341 -10.53 -15.54 -10.80
CA GLU A 341 -9.37 -15.87 -11.62
C GLU A 341 -8.28 -14.79 -11.63
N ARG A 342 -8.60 -13.54 -11.22
CA ARG A 342 -7.72 -12.38 -11.34
C ARG A 342 -7.37 -11.70 -10.01
N ARG A 343 -8.14 -11.96 -8.97
CA ARG A 343 -8.00 -11.33 -7.65
C ARG A 343 -8.09 -12.38 -6.56
N LYS A 344 -7.66 -12.03 -5.35
CA LYS A 344 -7.82 -12.89 -4.16
C LYS A 344 -9.24 -12.84 -3.59
N GLY A 345 -10.23 -12.69 -4.47
CA GLY A 345 -11.64 -12.78 -4.16
C GLY A 345 -12.18 -14.19 -4.38
N PHE A 346 -13.34 -14.47 -3.80
CA PHE A 346 -14.12 -15.69 -4.02
C PHE A 346 -15.60 -15.46 -3.75
N LEU A 347 -16.43 -16.27 -4.41
CA LEU A 347 -17.86 -16.34 -4.15
C LEU A 347 -18.16 -17.66 -3.44
N ALA A 348 -19.09 -17.64 -2.50
CA ALA A 348 -19.59 -18.86 -1.86
C ALA A 348 -21.11 -18.93 -1.94
N LEU A 349 -21.64 -20.14 -2.18
CA LEU A 349 -23.07 -20.45 -2.16
C LEU A 349 -23.39 -21.29 -0.95
N SER A 350 -24.44 -20.91 -0.22
CA SER A 350 -24.98 -21.72 0.89
C SER A 350 -26.16 -22.60 0.43
N ALA A 351 -26.48 -23.61 1.23
CA ALA A 351 -27.64 -24.50 1.05
C ALA A 351 -28.98 -23.75 1.12
N ALA A 352 -29.01 -22.60 1.77
CA ALA A 352 -30.19 -21.73 1.80
C ALA A 352 -30.38 -20.92 0.50
N GLY A 353 -29.48 -21.04 -0.50
CA GLY A 353 -29.51 -20.29 -1.75
C GLY A 353 -28.98 -18.88 -1.60
N GLU A 354 -28.18 -18.62 -0.60
CA GLU A 354 -27.51 -17.34 -0.42
C GLU A 354 -26.11 -17.36 -1.02
N ALA A 355 -25.79 -16.36 -1.85
CA ALA A 355 -24.47 -16.13 -2.41
C ALA A 355 -23.75 -14.99 -1.68
N GLY A 356 -22.57 -15.26 -1.13
CA GLY A 356 -21.67 -14.28 -0.51
C GLY A 356 -20.47 -14.04 -1.39
N ILE A 357 -20.10 -12.76 -1.56
CA ILE A 357 -18.88 -12.35 -2.27
C ILE A 357 -17.88 -11.87 -1.21
N TYR A 358 -16.68 -12.43 -1.24
CA TYR A 358 -15.65 -12.21 -0.24
C TYR A 358 -14.33 -11.78 -0.90
N HIS A 359 -13.50 -11.08 -0.13
CA HIS A 359 -12.13 -10.82 -0.51
C HIS A 359 -11.17 -11.25 0.62
N SER A 360 -10.19 -12.07 0.27
CA SER A 360 -9.27 -12.70 1.20
C SER A 360 -8.48 -11.67 2.03
N THR A 361 -7.78 -10.76 1.37
CA THR A 361 -6.92 -9.74 2.01
C THR A 361 -7.72 -8.76 2.85
N ALA A 362 -8.85 -8.28 2.33
CA ALA A 362 -9.74 -7.39 3.06
C ALA A 362 -10.38 -8.07 4.29
N GLY A 363 -10.42 -9.41 4.30
CA GLY A 363 -10.95 -10.21 5.40
C GLY A 363 -12.44 -9.99 5.66
N GLN A 364 -13.20 -9.59 4.66
CA GLN A 364 -14.60 -9.20 4.79
C GLN A 364 -15.48 -9.79 3.70
N ARG A 365 -16.79 -9.89 3.99
CA ARG A 365 -17.83 -10.09 2.99
C ARG A 365 -18.13 -8.75 2.32
N VAL A 366 -17.95 -8.69 1.00
CA VAL A 366 -18.09 -7.47 0.21
C VAL A 366 -19.55 -7.25 -0.21
N ALA A 367 -20.27 -8.35 -0.55
CA ALA A 367 -21.68 -8.32 -0.91
C ALA A 367 -22.39 -9.63 -0.55
N ARG A 368 -23.71 -9.55 -0.53
CA ARG A 368 -24.63 -10.67 -0.32
C ARG A 368 -25.75 -10.60 -1.33
N ALA A 369 -26.07 -11.73 -1.98
CA ALA A 369 -27.20 -11.82 -2.91
C ALA A 369 -28.05 -13.04 -2.58
N SER A 370 -29.36 -12.94 -2.69
CA SER A 370 -30.27 -14.08 -2.55
C SER A 370 -30.55 -14.68 -3.92
N LEU A 371 -30.28 -15.97 -4.05
CA LEU A 371 -30.58 -16.81 -5.22
C LEU A 371 -31.69 -17.84 -4.93
N THR A 372 -32.41 -17.68 -3.82
CA THR A 372 -33.40 -18.63 -3.30
C THR A 372 -34.48 -18.96 -4.35
N ASP A 373 -34.92 -17.94 -5.11
CA ASP A 373 -35.96 -18.10 -6.15
C ASP A 373 -35.51 -18.94 -7.36
N LEU A 374 -34.20 -19.07 -7.55
CA LEU A 374 -33.62 -19.89 -8.62
C LEU A 374 -33.33 -21.32 -8.18
N ALA A 375 -33.18 -21.59 -6.87
CA ALA A 375 -32.73 -22.89 -6.36
C ALA A 375 -31.49 -23.40 -7.15
N PRO A 376 -30.32 -22.78 -6.99
CA PRO A 376 -29.15 -22.99 -7.84
C PRO A 376 -28.63 -24.40 -7.78
N VAL A 377 -28.35 -24.99 -8.94
CA VAL A 377 -27.77 -26.35 -9.09
C VAL A 377 -26.34 -26.30 -9.62
N ALA A 378 -26.05 -25.38 -10.56
CA ALA A 378 -24.71 -25.14 -11.07
C ALA A 378 -24.44 -23.64 -11.19
N LEU A 379 -23.18 -23.27 -11.01
CA LEU A 379 -22.71 -21.89 -10.98
C LEU A 379 -21.46 -21.76 -11.84
N ALA A 380 -21.30 -20.60 -12.51
CA ALA A 380 -20.07 -20.21 -13.17
C ALA A 380 -19.79 -18.73 -12.90
N LEU A 381 -18.66 -18.42 -12.27
CA LEU A 381 -18.19 -17.08 -12.08
C LEU A 381 -17.44 -16.63 -13.34
N ALA A 382 -17.78 -15.46 -13.87
CA ALA A 382 -17.07 -14.91 -15.03
C ALA A 382 -15.60 -14.59 -14.68
N PRO A 383 -14.65 -14.77 -15.62
CA PRO A 383 -13.21 -14.52 -15.35
C PRO A 383 -12.87 -13.13 -14.82
N ARG A 384 -13.71 -12.12 -15.15
CA ARG A 384 -13.60 -10.75 -14.59
C ARG A 384 -14.31 -10.56 -13.26
N ALA A 385 -14.95 -11.62 -12.73
CA ALA A 385 -15.74 -11.59 -11.50
C ALA A 385 -16.86 -10.52 -11.47
N ASN A 386 -17.33 -10.09 -12.62
CA ASN A 386 -18.38 -9.08 -12.77
C ASN A 386 -19.76 -9.70 -13.09
N SER A 387 -19.87 -11.01 -13.22
CA SER A 387 -21.15 -11.73 -13.27
C SER A 387 -21.02 -13.19 -12.83
N LEU A 388 -22.12 -13.71 -12.31
CA LEU A 388 -22.30 -15.14 -11.98
C LEU A 388 -23.44 -15.69 -12.82
N LEU A 389 -23.16 -16.75 -13.56
CA LEU A 389 -24.15 -17.52 -14.27
C LEU A 389 -24.70 -18.61 -13.34
N VAL A 390 -26.03 -18.76 -13.27
CA VAL A 390 -26.71 -19.65 -12.31
C VAL A 390 -27.71 -20.51 -13.04
N GLU A 391 -27.51 -21.83 -13.10
CA GLU A 391 -28.53 -22.76 -13.59
C GLU A 391 -29.41 -23.21 -12.43
N ALA A 392 -30.72 -23.04 -12.57
CA ALA A 392 -31.72 -23.39 -11.59
C ALA A 392 -32.06 -24.89 -11.63
N ALA A 393 -32.75 -25.39 -10.62
CA ALA A 393 -33.27 -26.80 -10.60
C ALA A 393 -34.34 -27.07 -11.69
N GLY A 394 -34.68 -26.13 -12.56
CA GLY A 394 -35.58 -26.24 -13.72
C GLY A 394 -34.94 -25.62 -14.97
N PRO A 395 -35.67 -25.54 -16.10
CA PRO A 395 -35.12 -25.03 -17.35
C PRO A 395 -34.91 -23.49 -17.33
N ARG A 396 -34.29 -22.96 -16.26
CA ARG A 396 -34.07 -21.53 -16.08
C ARG A 396 -32.56 -21.27 -15.82
N LEU A 397 -32.03 -20.34 -16.59
CA LEU A 397 -30.66 -19.84 -16.46
C LEU A 397 -30.73 -18.37 -16.03
N GLY A 398 -30.26 -18.09 -14.83
CA GLY A 398 -30.16 -16.73 -14.28
C GLY A 398 -28.77 -16.15 -14.44
N ARG A 399 -28.67 -14.83 -14.44
CA ARG A 399 -27.41 -14.09 -14.42
C ARG A 399 -27.45 -13.06 -13.32
N LEU A 400 -26.50 -13.15 -12.38
CA LEU A 400 -26.28 -12.15 -11.36
C LEU A 400 -25.14 -11.22 -11.82
N GLU A 401 -25.45 -9.96 -12.08
CA GLU A 401 -24.44 -8.93 -12.36
C GLU A 401 -23.82 -8.47 -11.05
N ILE A 402 -22.50 -8.28 -11.05
CA ILE A 402 -21.70 -7.93 -9.87
C ILE A 402 -20.86 -6.71 -10.22
N ASP A 403 -21.11 -5.58 -9.57
CA ASP A 403 -20.23 -4.40 -9.61
C ASP A 403 -19.44 -4.31 -8.31
N ASN A 404 -18.18 -4.73 -8.38
CA ASN A 404 -17.26 -4.82 -7.26
C ASN A 404 -15.87 -4.34 -7.71
N GLN A 405 -15.69 -3.00 -7.70
CA GLN A 405 -14.51 -2.37 -8.28
C GLN A 405 -13.28 -2.41 -7.35
N HIS A 406 -13.48 -2.35 -6.03
CA HIS A 406 -12.41 -2.18 -5.04
C HIS A 406 -12.52 -3.16 -3.86
N PRO A 407 -12.65 -4.48 -4.08
CA PRO A 407 -12.95 -5.47 -3.03
C PRO A 407 -11.80 -5.65 -2.04
N GLU A 408 -10.55 -5.36 -2.44
CA GLU A 408 -9.34 -5.49 -1.63
C GLU A 408 -9.22 -4.41 -0.55
N ILE A 409 -10.07 -3.38 -0.60
CA ILE A 409 -9.98 -2.23 0.31
C ILE A 409 -10.95 -2.39 1.47
N SER A 410 -10.40 -2.36 2.67
CA SER A 410 -11.14 -2.27 3.92
C SER A 410 -10.39 -1.38 4.91
N PHE A 411 -11.08 -0.93 5.96
CA PHE A 411 -10.40 -0.20 7.03
C PHE A 411 -9.27 -1.04 7.65
N ALA A 412 -9.48 -2.35 7.75
CA ALA A 412 -8.47 -3.26 8.29
C ALA A 412 -7.24 -3.38 7.37
N SER A 413 -7.43 -3.53 6.05
CA SER A 413 -6.32 -3.63 5.09
C SER A 413 -5.48 -2.36 5.03
N LEU A 414 -6.08 -1.18 5.25
CA LEU A 414 -5.39 0.12 5.23
C LEU A 414 -4.63 0.42 6.54
N TRP A 415 -5.19 0.05 7.72
CA TRP A 415 -4.74 0.57 9.02
C TRP A 415 -4.38 -0.48 10.05
N ARG A 416 -4.67 -1.78 9.79
CA ARG A 416 -4.32 -2.88 10.70
C ARG A 416 -3.27 -3.80 10.09
N LYS A 417 -2.64 -4.62 10.92
CA LYS A 417 -1.77 -5.70 10.46
C LYS A 417 -2.62 -6.74 9.74
N VAL A 418 -2.18 -7.14 8.55
CA VAL A 418 -2.81 -8.19 7.74
C VAL A 418 -1.82 -9.35 7.60
N TRP A 419 -2.32 -10.57 7.72
CA TRP A 419 -1.52 -11.75 7.48
C TRP A 419 -1.62 -12.11 5.99
N TYR A 420 -0.58 -11.80 5.26
CA TYR A 420 -0.47 -12.07 3.83
C TYR A 420 0.13 -13.45 3.57
N GLU A 421 -0.18 -14.04 2.41
CA GLU A 421 0.49 -15.26 1.94
C GLU A 421 2.01 -15.07 1.91
N ASN A 422 2.77 -16.12 2.28
CA ASN A 422 4.23 -16.12 2.40
C ASN A 422 4.84 -15.19 3.48
N TYR A 423 4.04 -14.75 4.45
CA TYR A 423 4.51 -14.05 5.64
C TYR A 423 4.34 -14.92 6.88
N ASP A 424 5.31 -14.88 7.78
CA ASP A 424 5.33 -15.70 8.98
C ASP A 424 4.39 -15.16 10.08
N ALA A 425 4.04 -13.88 10.01
CA ALA A 425 3.15 -13.19 10.94
C ALA A 425 2.37 -12.05 10.27
N PRO A 426 1.29 -11.54 10.92
CA PRO A 426 0.60 -10.34 10.45
C PRO A 426 1.47 -9.10 10.49
N GLU A 427 1.57 -8.38 9.37
CA GLU A 427 2.42 -7.19 9.22
C GLU A 427 1.69 -6.02 8.53
N TYR A 428 2.30 -4.83 8.67
CA TYR A 428 1.93 -3.66 7.87
C TYR A 428 2.80 -3.63 6.63
N VAL A 429 2.21 -3.82 5.46
CA VAL A 429 2.99 -3.88 4.21
C VAL A 429 2.41 -2.92 3.18
N TRP A 430 3.29 -2.16 2.53
CA TRP A 430 2.97 -1.42 1.32
C TRP A 430 3.72 -2.04 0.13
N GLN A 431 2.99 -2.62 -0.79
CA GLN A 431 3.50 -3.17 -2.03
C GLN A 431 2.38 -3.14 -3.07
N SER A 432 2.44 -2.18 -4.00
CA SER A 432 1.38 -1.90 -4.97
C SER A 432 1.44 -2.77 -6.22
N SER A 433 2.60 -3.30 -6.57
CA SER A 433 2.84 -4.10 -7.78
C SER A 433 3.83 -5.21 -7.56
N ALA A 434 3.77 -6.22 -8.41
CA ALA A 434 4.75 -7.30 -8.52
C ALA A 434 4.87 -7.79 -9.98
N ALA A 435 5.86 -8.65 -10.22
CA ALA A 435 6.15 -9.20 -11.54
C ALA A 435 5.17 -10.30 -12.00
N THR A 436 4.28 -10.79 -11.14
CA THR A 436 3.36 -11.89 -11.45
C THR A 436 1.91 -11.45 -11.40
N ASN A 437 1.06 -12.04 -12.26
CA ASN A 437 -0.39 -11.78 -12.29
C ASN A 437 -1.16 -12.44 -11.14
N GLU A 438 -0.50 -13.24 -10.30
CA GLU A 438 -1.07 -13.89 -9.12
C GLU A 438 -0.80 -13.11 -7.83
N PHE A 439 -0.25 -11.93 -8.00
CA PHE A 439 0.16 -11.06 -6.92
C PHE A 439 -1.04 -10.49 -6.16
N GLU A 440 -0.88 -10.43 -4.84
CA GLU A 440 -1.82 -9.79 -3.92
C GLU A 440 -1.32 -8.38 -3.60
N PRO A 441 -1.97 -7.31 -4.08
CA PRO A 441 -1.56 -5.94 -3.76
C PRO A 441 -1.77 -5.66 -2.25
N LYS A 442 -0.79 -4.99 -1.63
CA LYS A 442 -0.76 -4.70 -0.20
C LYS A 442 -0.73 -3.19 -0.01
N PHE A 443 -1.76 -2.65 0.63
CA PHE A 443 -2.02 -1.20 0.67
C PHE A 443 -2.10 -0.63 2.08
N SER A 444 -1.25 -1.08 3.02
CA SER A 444 -1.22 -0.47 4.34
C SER A 444 -0.66 0.95 4.29
N LEU A 445 -1.46 1.95 4.68
CA LEU A 445 -1.02 3.36 4.79
C LEU A 445 -0.21 3.62 6.07
N THR A 446 -0.28 2.72 7.05
CA THR A 446 0.37 2.89 8.36
C THR A 446 1.89 3.10 8.25
N PRO A 447 2.66 2.31 7.45
CA PRO A 447 4.10 2.54 7.28
C PRO A 447 4.43 3.89 6.64
N LEU A 448 3.59 4.37 5.74
CA LEU A 448 3.79 5.64 5.04
C LEU A 448 3.54 6.85 5.96
N VAL A 449 2.50 6.76 6.80
CA VAL A 449 2.22 7.76 7.84
C VAL A 449 3.35 7.78 8.87
N PHE A 450 3.78 6.61 9.34
CA PHE A 450 4.90 6.47 10.25
C PHE A 450 6.19 7.07 9.66
N GLY A 451 6.53 6.75 8.41
CA GLY A 451 7.68 7.30 7.72
C GLY A 451 7.63 8.82 7.58
N THR A 452 6.43 9.39 7.33
CA THR A 452 6.23 10.85 7.27
C THR A 452 6.50 11.51 8.63
N LEU A 453 6.01 10.89 9.73
CA LEU A 453 6.28 11.37 11.08
C LEU A 453 7.75 11.25 11.46
N LYS A 454 8.40 10.10 11.14
CA LYS A 454 9.82 9.83 11.37
C LYS A 454 10.68 10.89 10.65
N ALA A 455 10.43 11.14 9.37
CA ALA A 455 11.17 12.13 8.57
C ALA A 455 11.05 13.54 9.17
N ALA A 456 9.82 13.96 9.48
CA ALA A 456 9.58 15.28 10.06
C ALA A 456 10.22 15.44 11.44
N LEU A 457 10.15 14.41 12.29
CA LEU A 457 10.76 14.42 13.62
C LEU A 457 12.28 14.59 13.55
N TYR A 458 12.98 13.79 12.74
CA TYR A 458 14.44 13.87 12.63
C TYR A 458 14.89 15.19 11.97
N ALA A 459 14.16 15.69 10.97
CA ALA A 459 14.42 17.00 10.39
C ALA A 459 14.29 18.13 11.41
N MET A 460 13.22 18.11 12.22
CA MET A 460 12.99 19.12 13.24
C MET A 460 13.97 19.02 14.41
N LEU A 461 14.36 17.79 14.80
CA LEU A 461 15.40 17.58 15.83
C LEU A 461 16.72 18.24 15.46
N PHE A 462 17.07 18.22 14.18
CA PHE A 462 18.26 18.90 13.65
C PHE A 462 18.04 20.39 13.45
N ALA A 463 16.90 20.80 12.86
CA ALA A 463 16.64 22.17 12.46
C ALA A 463 16.36 23.14 13.63
N ILE A 464 15.58 22.68 14.63
CA ILE A 464 15.12 23.57 15.73
C ILE A 464 16.28 24.17 16.51
N PRO A 465 17.23 23.39 17.05
CA PRO A 465 18.33 23.95 17.84
C PRO A 465 19.17 24.95 17.04
N LEU A 466 19.53 24.59 15.81
CA LEU A 466 20.37 25.44 14.96
C LEU A 466 19.68 26.71 14.55
N ALA A 467 18.41 26.63 14.11
CA ALA A 467 17.65 27.79 13.70
C ALA A 467 17.37 28.75 14.85
N LEU A 468 16.96 28.24 16.04
CA LEU A 468 16.63 29.09 17.17
C LEU A 468 17.87 29.74 17.81
N MET A 469 18.95 28.98 17.98
CA MET A 469 20.21 29.56 18.49
C MET A 469 20.77 30.60 17.52
N GLY A 470 20.77 30.28 16.22
CA GLY A 470 21.17 31.24 15.19
C GLY A 470 20.30 32.52 15.17
N ALA A 471 18.96 32.36 15.24
CA ALA A 471 18.02 33.48 15.29
C ALA A 471 18.22 34.37 16.53
N ALA A 472 18.33 33.74 17.72
CA ALA A 472 18.54 34.46 18.96
C ALA A 472 19.88 35.22 18.96
N TYR A 473 20.95 34.59 18.47
CA TYR A 473 22.24 35.25 18.34
C TYR A 473 22.21 36.41 17.36
N THR A 474 21.69 36.19 16.15
CA THR A 474 21.64 37.20 15.08
C THR A 474 20.74 38.37 15.43
N ALA A 475 19.62 38.15 16.12
CA ALA A 475 18.71 39.23 16.51
C ALA A 475 19.17 40.05 17.71
N TYR A 476 19.85 39.44 18.69
CA TYR A 476 20.14 40.07 19.98
C TYR A 476 21.60 40.44 20.21
N PHE A 477 22.55 39.58 19.78
CA PHE A 477 23.99 39.78 20.06
C PHE A 477 24.80 40.27 18.86
N MET A 478 24.36 40.01 17.63
CA MET A 478 25.15 40.29 16.43
C MET A 478 25.17 41.81 16.11
N SER A 479 26.34 42.31 15.68
CA SER A 479 26.44 43.66 15.20
C SER A 479 25.54 43.96 13.99
N PRO A 480 24.95 45.14 13.86
CA PRO A 480 24.09 45.52 12.73
C PRO A 480 24.77 45.38 11.36
N GLU A 481 26.10 45.53 11.32
CA GLU A 481 26.88 45.43 10.09
C GLU A 481 26.99 43.98 9.62
N LEU A 482 27.31 43.07 10.52
CA LEU A 482 27.41 41.65 10.23
C LEU A 482 26.03 41.04 9.91
N ARG A 483 24.98 41.43 10.64
CA ARG A 483 23.60 41.02 10.39
C ARG A 483 23.12 41.29 8.96
N LYS A 484 23.55 42.42 8.36
CA LYS A 484 23.20 42.75 6.97
C LYS A 484 23.72 41.74 5.95
N TRP A 485 24.74 40.98 6.29
CA TRP A 485 25.29 39.92 5.44
C TRP A 485 24.78 38.52 5.82
N VAL A 486 24.69 38.22 7.11
CA VAL A 486 24.33 36.89 7.61
C VAL A 486 22.86 36.58 7.34
N LYS A 487 21.92 37.51 7.64
CA LYS A 487 20.50 37.28 7.44
C LYS A 487 20.16 36.98 5.98
N PRO A 488 20.54 37.81 4.99
CA PRO A 488 20.31 37.49 3.57
C PRO A 488 21.01 36.23 3.11
N GLY A 489 22.20 35.91 3.65
CA GLY A 489 22.92 34.69 3.36
C GLY A 489 22.10 33.43 3.73
N ILE A 490 21.48 33.41 4.92
CA ILE A 490 20.60 32.31 5.37
C ILE A 490 19.29 32.30 4.57
N GLU A 491 18.72 33.49 4.24
CA GLU A 491 17.49 33.56 3.44
C GLU A 491 17.68 33.04 2.01
N ILE A 492 18.87 33.26 1.39
CA ILE A 492 19.21 32.75 0.07
C ILE A 492 19.22 31.20 0.08
N MET A 493 19.59 30.56 1.21
CA MET A 493 19.53 29.08 1.33
C MET A 493 18.10 28.56 1.14
N ALA A 494 17.08 29.34 1.52
CA ALA A 494 15.67 28.95 1.30
C ALA A 494 15.29 28.89 -0.20
N ALA A 495 16.04 29.57 -1.07
CA ALA A 495 15.82 29.58 -2.51
C ALA A 495 16.44 28.39 -3.24
N LEU A 496 17.25 27.55 -2.55
CA LEU A 496 17.82 26.34 -3.14
C LEU A 496 16.71 25.34 -3.47
N PRO A 497 16.67 24.80 -4.72
CA PRO A 497 15.72 23.77 -5.09
C PRO A 497 15.92 22.50 -4.24
N THR A 498 14.84 22.02 -3.62
CA THR A 498 14.90 20.82 -2.76
C THR A 498 15.32 19.55 -3.51
N VAL A 499 15.07 19.51 -4.82
CA VAL A 499 15.57 18.43 -5.70
C VAL A 499 17.09 18.35 -5.69
N ILE A 500 17.78 19.51 -5.79
CA ILE A 500 19.25 19.57 -5.78
C ILE A 500 19.77 19.13 -4.41
N LEU A 501 19.13 19.58 -3.33
CA LEU A 501 19.50 19.16 -1.98
C LEU A 501 19.30 17.64 -1.78
N GLY A 502 18.20 17.09 -2.28
CA GLY A 502 17.92 15.65 -2.24
C GLY A 502 18.95 14.83 -3.04
N PHE A 503 19.29 15.31 -4.24
CA PHE A 503 20.31 14.69 -5.09
C PHE A 503 21.68 14.70 -4.41
N LEU A 504 22.10 15.84 -3.88
CA LEU A 504 23.36 15.97 -3.14
C LEU A 504 23.38 15.09 -1.89
N ALA A 505 22.26 15.05 -1.16
CA ALA A 505 22.12 14.22 0.03
C ALA A 505 22.22 12.73 -0.29
N GLY A 506 21.53 12.24 -1.33
CA GLY A 506 21.48 10.83 -1.68
C GLY A 506 22.73 10.31 -2.39
N LEU A 507 23.40 11.11 -3.23
CA LEU A 507 24.54 10.66 -4.04
C LEU A 507 25.91 11.03 -3.49
N TRP A 508 26.00 12.10 -2.71
CA TRP A 508 27.27 12.53 -2.15
C TRP A 508 27.32 12.42 -0.63
N PHE A 509 26.33 12.99 0.05
CA PHE A 509 26.34 13.08 1.52
C PHE A 509 26.10 11.71 2.18
N ALA A 510 25.20 10.87 1.62
CA ALA A 510 24.93 9.56 2.18
C ALA A 510 26.15 8.62 2.14
N PRO A 511 26.86 8.46 0.99
CA PRO A 511 28.13 7.71 0.96
C PRO A 511 29.19 8.30 1.88
N TRP A 512 29.31 9.63 1.92
CA TRP A 512 30.27 10.29 2.80
C TRP A 512 29.99 10.02 4.29
N VAL A 513 28.73 10.10 4.71
CA VAL A 513 28.32 9.75 6.10
C VAL A 513 28.61 8.30 6.42
N GLU A 514 28.40 7.40 5.46
CA GLU A 514 28.68 5.98 5.63
C GLU A 514 30.16 5.72 5.89
N GLU A 515 31.05 6.36 5.11
CA GLU A 515 32.50 6.23 5.24
C GLU A 515 33.06 6.92 6.47
N HIS A 516 32.44 8.03 6.93
CA HIS A 516 32.93 8.90 8.01
C HIS A 516 32.00 8.92 9.22
N LEU A 517 31.30 7.80 9.47
CA LEU A 517 30.30 7.74 10.55
C LEU A 517 30.93 8.02 11.94
N ALA A 518 32.10 7.45 12.20
CA ALA A 518 32.82 7.68 13.44
C ALA A 518 33.28 9.13 13.58
N ASP A 519 33.74 9.75 12.49
CA ASP A 519 34.17 11.16 12.47
C ASP A 519 32.98 12.07 12.84
N LEU A 520 31.81 11.79 12.28
CA LEU A 520 30.59 12.56 12.55
C LEU A 520 30.20 12.50 14.04
N PHE A 521 30.25 11.32 14.65
CA PHE A 521 29.98 11.17 16.08
C PHE A 521 31.03 11.84 16.95
N MET A 522 32.29 11.76 16.55
CA MET A 522 33.40 12.43 17.25
C MET A 522 33.28 13.95 17.13
N MET A 523 32.89 14.48 15.96
CA MET A 523 32.64 15.91 15.79
C MET A 523 31.46 16.37 16.68
N LEU A 524 30.38 15.63 16.73
CA LEU A 524 29.25 15.94 17.61
C LEU A 524 29.61 15.95 19.09
N LEU A 525 30.53 15.07 19.50
CA LEU A 525 30.99 14.95 20.89
C LEU A 525 32.03 16.03 21.26
N PHE A 526 32.94 16.38 20.33
CA PHE A 526 34.08 17.24 20.63
C PHE A 526 33.87 18.72 20.31
N ILE A 527 33.08 19.06 19.30
CA ILE A 527 32.89 20.44 18.88
C ILE A 527 32.16 21.29 19.95
N PRO A 528 31.04 20.88 20.55
CA PRO A 528 30.36 21.70 21.55
C PRO A 528 31.21 21.99 22.79
N PRO A 529 31.82 20.98 23.45
CA PRO A 529 32.68 21.27 24.60
C PRO A 529 33.96 22.00 24.20
N GLY A 530 34.54 21.76 23.03
CA GLY A 530 35.70 22.47 22.50
C GLY A 530 35.42 23.96 22.30
N LEU A 531 34.26 24.31 21.74
CA LEU A 531 33.84 25.71 21.62
C LEU A 531 33.59 26.38 22.96
N LEU A 532 33.00 25.65 23.93
CA LEU A 532 32.84 26.17 25.30
C LEU A 532 34.19 26.42 26.00
N LEU A 533 35.15 25.51 25.86
CA LEU A 533 36.49 25.66 26.38
C LEU A 533 37.22 26.85 25.72
N PHE A 534 37.10 27.00 24.40
CA PHE A 534 37.66 28.14 23.70
C PHE A 534 37.03 29.45 24.18
N ALA A 535 35.69 29.51 24.28
CA ALA A 535 34.98 30.73 24.75
C ALA A 535 35.37 31.05 26.21
N TRP A 536 35.48 30.04 27.08
CA TRP A 536 35.97 30.23 28.45
C TRP A 536 37.40 30.74 28.48
N GLY A 537 38.32 30.14 27.72
CA GLY A 537 39.70 30.61 27.57
C GLY A 537 39.82 32.03 27.04
N TRP A 538 39.02 32.33 25.98
CA TRP A 538 38.93 33.69 25.38
C TRP A 538 38.46 34.73 26.39
N HIS A 539 37.50 34.42 27.23
CA HIS A 539 37.00 35.30 28.24
C HIS A 539 38.05 35.59 29.34
N ARG A 540 38.83 34.56 29.70
CA ARG A 540 39.77 34.64 30.83
C ARG A 540 41.15 35.20 30.46
N TRP A 541 41.52 35.13 29.22
CA TRP A 541 42.81 35.57 28.73
C TRP A 541 42.76 37.01 28.26
N GLU A 542 43.63 37.90 28.89
CA GLU A 542 43.86 39.23 28.40
C GLU A 542 44.86 39.18 27.24
N HIS A 543 44.37 39.14 26.00
CA HIS A 543 45.20 39.06 24.80
C HIS A 543 45.00 40.31 23.91
N PRO A 544 46.06 40.88 23.30
CA PRO A 544 45.99 42.08 22.46
C PRO A 544 45.09 41.91 21.19
N LEU A 545 44.77 40.67 20.82
CA LEU A 545 43.80 40.37 19.77
C LEU A 545 42.35 40.77 20.15
N LYS A 546 42.04 40.77 21.46
CA LYS A 546 40.72 41.11 21.98
C LYS A 546 40.39 42.60 21.76
N GLU A 547 41.41 43.48 21.80
CA GLU A 547 41.31 44.89 21.54
C GLU A 547 41.17 45.23 20.04
N ARG A 548 41.53 44.26 19.15
CA ARG A 548 41.46 44.44 17.69
C ARG A 548 40.19 43.88 17.05
N VAL A 549 39.39 43.15 17.78
CA VAL A 549 38.12 42.59 17.29
C VAL A 549 37.00 43.48 17.78
N ASP A 550 36.29 44.09 16.86
CA ASP A 550 35.11 44.92 17.15
C ASP A 550 34.02 44.07 17.82
N GLU A 551 33.31 44.64 18.78
CA GLU A 551 32.20 43.97 19.45
C GLU A 551 31.17 43.43 18.44
N GLY A 552 30.81 42.15 18.56
CA GLY A 552 29.86 41.47 17.67
C GLY A 552 30.48 40.79 16.44
N TRP A 553 31.83 40.81 16.27
CA TRP A 553 32.55 40.06 15.23
C TRP A 553 33.20 38.77 15.76
N GLU A 554 33.05 38.44 17.02
CA GLU A 554 33.60 37.25 17.67
C GLU A 554 33.23 35.93 16.94
N PRO A 555 32.05 35.78 16.32
CA PRO A 555 31.73 34.55 15.59
C PRO A 555 32.65 34.24 14.43
N VAL A 556 33.23 35.26 13.80
CA VAL A 556 34.20 35.06 12.72
C VAL A 556 35.45 34.33 13.21
N LEU A 557 35.84 34.60 14.47
CA LEU A 557 36.95 33.87 15.12
C LEU A 557 36.64 32.43 15.44
N LEU A 558 35.35 32.08 15.59
CA LEU A 558 34.94 30.68 15.84
C LEU A 558 35.11 29.80 14.60
N LEU A 559 35.12 30.36 13.37
CA LEU A 559 35.27 29.58 12.15
C LEU A 559 36.61 28.80 12.09
N PRO A 560 37.79 29.41 12.30
CA PRO A 560 39.04 28.66 12.34
C PRO A 560 39.09 27.70 13.52
N VAL A 561 38.51 28.05 14.67
CA VAL A 561 38.45 27.17 15.84
C VAL A 561 37.59 25.93 15.52
N LEU A 562 36.43 26.12 14.87
CA LEU A 562 35.59 25.04 14.42
C LEU A 562 36.33 24.10 13.46
N ALA A 563 37.08 24.65 12.51
CA ALA A 563 37.88 23.87 11.56
C ALA A 563 38.95 23.02 12.29
N VAL A 564 39.66 23.63 13.26
CA VAL A 564 40.66 22.90 14.06
C VAL A 564 40.03 21.81 14.91
N LEU A 565 38.88 22.10 15.55
CA LEU A 565 38.16 21.08 16.36
C LEU A 565 37.61 19.94 15.47
N ALA A 566 37.14 20.25 14.28
CA ALA A 566 36.67 19.23 13.33
C ALA A 566 37.80 18.31 12.85
N ILE A 567 38.95 18.90 12.50
CA ILE A 567 40.15 18.14 12.10
C ILE A 567 40.67 17.29 13.30
N ALA A 568 40.69 17.85 14.51
CA ALA A 568 41.11 17.12 15.70
C ALA A 568 40.15 15.97 16.05
N ALA A 569 38.84 16.17 15.90
CA ALA A 569 37.83 15.16 16.10
C ALA A 569 37.98 14.00 15.08
N SER A 570 38.19 14.32 13.79
CA SER A 570 38.42 13.31 12.75
C SER A 570 39.73 12.54 13.02
N TRP A 571 40.80 13.22 13.42
CA TRP A 571 42.05 12.57 13.77
C TRP A 571 41.94 11.61 14.97
N LEU A 572 41.01 11.92 15.88
CA LEU A 572 40.78 11.09 17.06
C LEU A 572 39.78 9.94 16.78
N ALA A 573 39.02 10.02 15.68
CA ALA A 573 38.03 9.03 15.33
C ALA A 573 38.65 7.64 15.08
N ASP A 574 39.71 7.55 14.28
CA ASP A 574 40.37 6.29 13.95
C ASP A 574 40.91 5.54 15.19
N PRO A 575 41.66 6.17 16.11
CA PRO A 575 42.11 5.47 17.33
C PRO A 575 40.96 5.04 18.24
N VAL A 576 39.91 5.86 18.36
CA VAL A 576 38.73 5.53 19.18
C VAL A 576 37.95 4.38 18.54
N GLN A 577 37.78 4.38 17.22
CA GLN A 577 37.15 3.32 16.47
C GLN A 577 37.91 1.99 16.60
N GLY A 578 39.24 2.03 16.53
CA GLY A 578 40.07 0.86 16.75
C GLY A 578 40.00 0.30 18.17
N LEU A 579 39.89 1.17 19.19
CA LEU A 579 39.86 0.77 20.59
C LEU A 579 38.50 0.26 21.05
N LEU A 580 37.39 0.91 20.62
CA LEU A 580 36.06 0.66 21.16
C LEU A 580 35.18 -0.19 20.20
N PHE A 581 35.41 -0.12 18.89
CA PHE A 581 34.54 -0.67 17.87
C PHE A 581 35.21 -1.64 16.90
N GLN A 582 36.32 -2.28 17.32
CA GLN A 582 37.04 -3.30 16.52
C GLN A 582 37.51 -2.81 15.15
N GLY A 583 37.63 -1.50 14.96
CA GLY A 583 38.13 -0.89 13.72
C GLY A 583 37.06 -0.44 12.72
N ASP A 584 35.79 -0.83 12.90
CA ASP A 584 34.69 -0.39 12.05
C ASP A 584 33.37 -0.25 12.87
N LEU A 585 32.98 0.99 13.11
CA LEU A 585 31.78 1.32 13.88
C LEU A 585 30.50 0.76 13.20
N ARG A 586 30.42 0.78 11.87
CA ARG A 586 29.26 0.28 11.14
C ARG A 586 29.10 -1.23 11.29
N SER A 587 30.19 -1.97 11.10
CA SER A 587 30.21 -3.43 11.29
C SER A 587 29.86 -3.79 12.72
N TRP A 588 30.39 -3.05 13.70
CA TRP A 588 30.08 -3.22 15.13
C TRP A 588 28.57 -2.97 15.41
N LEU A 589 27.99 -1.89 14.86
CA LEU A 589 26.56 -1.60 15.02
C LEU A 589 25.69 -2.75 14.48
N SER A 590 26.05 -3.31 13.32
CA SER A 590 25.24 -4.37 12.67
C SER A 590 25.40 -5.72 13.35
N HIS A 591 26.62 -6.13 13.76
CA HIS A 591 26.88 -7.47 14.27
C HIS A 591 26.77 -7.58 15.79
N GLU A 592 27.24 -6.58 16.52
CA GLU A 592 27.28 -6.61 18.00
C GLU A 592 26.05 -5.91 18.61
N ALA A 593 25.68 -4.75 18.08
CA ALA A 593 24.54 -4.00 18.60
C ALA A 593 23.18 -4.42 17.97
N GLY A 594 23.20 -5.23 16.90
CA GLY A 594 21.98 -5.65 16.20
C GLY A 594 21.21 -4.50 15.53
N ILE A 595 21.89 -3.38 15.25
CA ILE A 595 21.31 -2.19 14.62
C ILE A 595 21.64 -2.22 13.13
N SER A 596 20.63 -2.43 12.29
CA SER A 596 20.78 -2.38 10.83
C SER A 596 21.19 -0.99 10.36
N TYR A 597 22.05 -0.93 9.34
CA TYR A 597 22.55 0.29 8.76
C TYR A 597 22.36 0.30 7.25
N ASP A 598 21.53 1.22 6.78
CA ASP A 598 21.33 1.54 5.35
C ASP A 598 22.13 2.80 4.98
N GLN A 599 22.74 2.82 3.81
CA GLN A 599 23.45 4.01 3.31
C GLN A 599 22.53 5.24 3.23
N ARG A 600 21.31 5.04 2.69
CA ARG A 600 20.27 6.07 2.59
C ARG A 600 19.29 5.91 3.74
N ASN A 601 19.49 6.68 4.78
CA ASN A 601 18.83 6.48 6.07
C ASN A 601 18.21 7.77 6.64
N ALA A 602 17.56 7.64 7.80
CA ALA A 602 16.89 8.75 8.46
C ALA A 602 17.84 9.84 8.96
N LEU A 603 19.10 9.52 9.28
CA LEU A 603 20.11 10.51 9.67
C LEU A 603 20.40 11.45 8.49
N VAL A 604 20.69 10.89 7.32
CA VAL A 604 21.00 11.65 6.10
C VAL A 604 19.82 12.56 5.72
N VAL A 605 18.60 12.01 5.74
CA VAL A 605 17.39 12.78 5.45
C VAL A 605 17.13 13.84 6.50
N GLY A 606 17.28 13.51 7.79
CA GLY A 606 17.10 14.46 8.88
C GLY A 606 18.02 15.66 8.76
N CYS A 607 19.29 15.44 8.44
CA CYS A 607 20.27 16.52 8.17
C CYS A 607 19.88 17.33 6.92
N ALA A 608 19.61 16.69 5.80
CA ALA A 608 19.31 17.39 4.53
C ALA A 608 17.99 18.17 4.58
N MET A 609 16.92 17.57 5.11
CA MET A 609 15.64 18.23 5.33
C MET A 609 15.77 19.34 6.39
N GLY A 610 16.50 19.07 7.49
CA GLY A 610 16.77 20.06 8.51
C GLY A 610 17.43 21.29 7.92
N PHE A 611 18.47 21.10 7.09
CA PHE A 611 19.13 22.19 6.38
C PHE A 611 18.17 22.99 5.49
N ALA A 612 17.25 22.33 4.79
CA ALA A 612 16.25 23.00 3.95
C ALA A 612 15.20 23.79 4.75
N VAL A 613 14.91 23.37 6.00
CA VAL A 613 13.88 23.96 6.87
C VAL A 613 14.45 25.08 7.76
N ILE A 614 15.75 25.02 8.12
CA ILE A 614 16.42 26.02 8.96
C ILE A 614 16.14 27.47 8.54
N PRO A 615 16.26 27.88 7.26
CA PRO A 615 16.05 29.26 6.88
C PRO A 615 14.66 29.79 7.21
N THR A 616 13.65 28.95 7.06
CA THR A 616 12.25 29.30 7.33
C THR A 616 12.02 29.54 8.83
N ILE A 617 12.51 28.62 9.67
CA ILE A 617 12.40 28.76 11.13
C ILE A 617 13.23 29.94 11.62
N PHE A 618 14.46 30.07 11.11
CA PHE A 618 15.40 31.14 11.47
C PHE A 618 14.81 32.51 11.19
N SER A 619 14.33 32.76 9.95
CA SER A 619 13.84 34.09 9.54
C SER A 619 12.66 34.53 10.41
N ILE A 620 11.68 33.64 10.64
CA ILE A 620 10.51 33.98 11.46
C ILE A 620 10.87 34.15 12.94
N ALA A 621 11.74 33.30 13.48
CA ALA A 621 12.18 33.40 14.87
C ALA A 621 13.05 34.65 15.10
N GLU A 622 13.94 34.97 14.16
CA GLU A 622 14.78 36.15 14.19
C GLU A 622 13.95 37.43 14.16
N ASP A 623 12.97 37.54 13.26
CA ASP A 623 12.02 38.67 13.19
C ASP A 623 11.21 38.80 14.50
N ALA A 624 10.79 37.67 15.11
CA ALA A 624 10.07 37.69 16.37
C ALA A 624 10.92 38.19 17.53
N VAL A 625 12.19 37.78 17.64
CA VAL A 625 13.13 38.23 18.67
C VAL A 625 13.51 39.67 18.47
N PHE A 626 13.80 40.08 17.24
CA PHE A 626 14.16 41.45 16.91
C PHE A 626 12.98 42.42 17.10
N GLY A 627 11.75 41.94 16.91
CA GLY A 627 10.52 42.73 17.09
C GLY A 627 10.17 43.05 18.55
N VAL A 628 10.89 42.49 19.54
CA VAL A 628 10.66 42.79 20.96
C VAL A 628 11.03 44.25 21.25
N PRO A 629 10.14 45.04 21.91
CA PRO A 629 10.42 46.45 22.23
C PRO A 629 11.71 46.61 23.04
N LYS A 630 12.59 47.49 22.57
CA LYS A 630 13.87 47.79 23.25
C LYS A 630 13.69 48.28 24.68
N SER A 631 12.57 48.95 24.98
CA SER A 631 12.26 49.39 26.35
C SER A 631 12.20 48.24 27.36
N LEU A 632 11.80 47.04 26.97
CA LEU A 632 11.79 45.86 27.84
C LEU A 632 13.20 45.32 28.12
N SER A 633 14.04 45.24 27.08
CA SER A 633 15.44 44.78 27.23
C SER A 633 16.28 45.83 27.99
N ASP A 634 16.15 47.11 27.66
CA ASP A 634 16.87 48.21 28.31
C ASP A 634 16.45 48.34 29.79
N GLY A 635 15.16 48.18 30.10
CA GLY A 635 14.66 48.18 31.47
C GLY A 635 15.21 46.98 32.30
N SER A 636 15.31 45.80 31.72
CA SER A 636 15.92 44.62 32.37
C SER A 636 17.40 44.85 32.67
N LEU A 637 18.15 45.37 31.69
CA LEU A 637 19.58 45.69 31.85
C LEU A 637 19.79 46.81 32.89
N ALA A 638 18.92 47.83 32.93
CA ALA A 638 18.99 48.90 33.91
C ALA A 638 18.76 48.42 35.36
N LEU A 639 18.00 47.31 35.53
CA LEU A 639 17.81 46.65 36.83
C LEU A 639 18.99 45.73 37.22
N GLY A 640 20.03 45.65 36.39
CA GLY A 640 21.24 44.90 36.68
C GLY A 640 21.25 43.46 36.16
N ALA A 641 20.28 43.10 35.29
CA ALA A 641 20.30 41.75 34.64
C ALA A 641 21.45 41.74 33.61
N THR A 642 22.03 40.53 33.43
CA THR A 642 23.01 40.31 32.36
C THR A 642 22.29 40.22 31.00
N PRO A 643 22.98 40.44 29.86
CA PRO A 643 22.40 40.26 28.53
C PRO A 643 21.80 38.86 28.33
N TRP A 644 22.42 37.82 28.85
CA TRP A 644 21.90 36.45 28.81
C TRP A 644 20.61 36.30 29.62
N GLN A 645 20.58 36.84 30.85
CA GLN A 645 19.35 36.82 31.67
C GLN A 645 18.22 37.57 31.01
N THR A 646 18.50 38.75 30.42
CA THR A 646 17.52 39.55 29.66
C THR A 646 17.00 38.76 28.47
N LEU A 647 17.87 38.08 27.69
CA LEU A 647 17.46 37.24 26.58
C LEU A 647 16.51 36.12 27.05
N VAL A 648 16.93 35.35 28.06
CA VAL A 648 16.20 34.14 28.48
C VAL A 648 14.89 34.47 29.20
N TYR A 649 14.87 35.49 30.07
CA TYR A 649 13.72 35.77 30.94
C TYR A 649 12.78 36.85 30.44
N VAL A 650 13.21 37.70 29.47
CA VAL A 650 12.39 38.79 28.93
C VAL A 650 12.16 38.63 27.44
N VAL A 651 13.23 38.52 26.66
CA VAL A 651 13.12 38.60 25.19
C VAL A 651 12.49 37.31 24.62
N LEU A 652 13.01 36.14 24.97
CA LEU A 652 12.48 34.86 24.45
C LEU A 652 11.03 34.59 24.86
N PRO A 653 10.61 34.80 26.12
CA PRO A 653 9.21 34.68 26.49
C PRO A 653 8.28 35.63 25.71
N THR A 654 8.70 36.87 25.51
CA THR A 654 7.94 37.88 24.73
C THR A 654 7.87 37.51 23.25
N ALA A 655 8.95 36.99 22.67
CA ALA A 655 9.02 36.51 21.27
C ALA A 655 8.38 35.14 21.05
N SER A 656 8.04 34.40 22.12
CA SER A 656 7.62 32.97 22.03
C SER A 656 6.44 32.70 21.06
N PRO A 657 5.42 33.56 20.90
CA PRO A 657 4.36 33.34 19.92
C PRO A 657 4.88 33.31 18.47
N GLY A 658 5.84 34.21 18.17
CA GLY A 658 6.47 34.26 16.84
C GLY A 658 7.43 33.10 16.60
N ILE A 659 8.25 32.76 17.60
CA ILE A 659 9.14 31.58 17.55
C ILE A 659 8.32 30.31 17.30
N PHE A 660 7.24 30.12 18.06
CA PHE A 660 6.37 28.97 17.89
C PHE A 660 5.73 28.90 16.49
N SER A 661 5.33 30.08 15.94
CA SER A 661 4.83 30.15 14.56
C SER A 661 5.89 29.68 13.55
N GLY A 662 7.14 30.13 13.72
CA GLY A 662 8.25 29.68 12.87
C GLY A 662 8.48 28.17 12.92
N LEU A 663 8.44 27.58 14.13
CA LEU A 663 8.57 26.11 14.32
C LEU A 663 7.46 25.36 13.61
N MET A 664 6.21 25.82 13.70
CA MET A 664 5.07 25.12 13.11
C MET A 664 5.05 25.22 11.58
N ILE A 665 5.45 26.37 11.03
CA ILE A 665 5.61 26.53 9.58
C ILE A 665 6.74 25.63 9.07
N GLY A 666 7.85 25.55 9.80
CA GLY A 666 8.94 24.62 9.52
C GLY A 666 8.49 23.15 9.55
N LEU A 667 7.71 22.76 10.57
CA LEU A 667 7.14 21.42 10.67
C LEU A 667 6.20 21.10 9.49
N GLY A 668 5.32 22.02 9.14
CA GLY A 668 4.42 21.86 7.99
C GLY A 668 5.19 21.66 6.68
N ARG A 669 6.30 22.39 6.50
CA ARG A 669 7.20 22.22 5.35
C ARG A 669 7.90 20.85 5.39
N ALA A 670 8.40 20.41 6.55
CA ALA A 670 9.06 19.12 6.71
C ALA A 670 8.13 17.95 6.41
N VAL A 671 6.87 18.02 6.86
CA VAL A 671 5.86 16.97 6.60
C VAL A 671 5.51 16.86 5.11
N GLY A 672 5.49 17.98 4.40
CA GLY A 672 5.20 18.04 2.96
C GLY A 672 6.41 17.81 2.05
N GLU A 673 7.62 17.64 2.61
CA GLU A 673 8.84 17.49 1.80
C GLU A 673 8.83 16.16 1.04
N THR A 674 8.98 16.25 -0.27
CA THR A 674 8.87 15.12 -1.18
C THR A 674 10.21 14.69 -1.74
N MET A 675 10.95 15.65 -2.32
CA MET A 675 12.10 15.35 -3.17
C MET A 675 13.35 14.97 -2.38
N ILE A 676 13.59 15.61 -1.23
CA ILE A 676 14.71 15.25 -0.37
C ILE A 676 14.51 13.83 0.17
N VAL A 677 13.30 13.52 0.64
CA VAL A 677 12.97 12.19 1.13
C VAL A 677 13.13 11.15 0.02
N LEU A 678 12.52 11.40 -1.14
CA LEU A 678 12.58 10.47 -2.29
C LEU A 678 14.02 10.10 -2.70
N MET A 679 14.92 11.08 -2.70
CA MET A 679 16.29 10.90 -3.20
C MET A 679 17.26 10.38 -2.14
N ALA A 680 17.04 10.73 -0.87
CA ALA A 680 17.99 10.47 0.22
C ALA A 680 17.59 9.35 1.18
N THR A 681 16.36 8.77 1.08
CA THR A 681 16.01 7.51 1.78
C THR A 681 16.04 6.34 0.81
N GLY A 682 16.17 5.13 1.27
CA GLY A 682 16.03 3.93 0.46
C GLY A 682 14.61 3.69 -0.07
N ASN A 683 13.66 4.58 0.25
CA ASN A 683 12.25 4.51 -0.13
C ASN A 683 11.55 3.18 0.29
N THR A 684 11.98 2.61 1.40
CA THR A 684 11.50 1.34 1.96
C THR A 684 10.43 1.62 3.03
N PRO A 685 9.22 1.04 2.97
CA PRO A 685 8.14 1.30 3.92
C PRO A 685 8.31 0.53 5.23
N ILE A 686 9.40 0.77 5.96
CA ILE A 686 9.74 0.12 7.23
C ILE A 686 9.21 0.93 8.41
N MET A 687 8.68 0.25 9.43
CA MET A 687 8.17 0.84 10.66
C MET A 687 9.16 0.64 11.81
N ASP A 688 10.31 1.29 11.75
CA ASP A 688 11.32 1.30 12.78
C ASP A 688 11.77 2.73 13.10
N TRP A 689 12.06 3.01 14.39
CA TRP A 689 12.66 4.26 14.85
C TRP A 689 14.20 4.30 14.68
N ASN A 690 14.79 3.24 14.15
CA ASN A 690 16.23 3.22 13.89
C ASN A 690 16.62 4.41 12.99
N LEU A 691 17.62 5.19 13.48
CA LEU A 691 18.14 6.36 12.78
C LEU A 691 18.88 5.99 11.50
N PHE A 692 19.41 4.78 11.43
CA PHE A 692 20.23 4.27 10.33
C PHE A 692 19.44 3.47 9.30
N GLU A 693 18.13 3.36 9.45
CA GLU A 693 17.24 2.77 8.45
C GLU A 693 16.49 3.83 7.64
N GLY A 694 16.21 3.46 6.39
CA GLY A 694 15.40 4.26 5.48
C GLY A 694 13.93 4.36 5.92
N MET A 695 13.14 5.06 5.12
CA MET A 695 11.69 5.19 5.31
C MET A 695 11.03 5.55 3.99
N ARG A 696 9.72 5.38 3.93
CA ARG A 696 8.89 5.84 2.82
C ARG A 696 7.81 6.77 3.35
N THR A 697 7.68 7.98 2.79
CA THR A 697 6.67 8.95 3.22
C THR A 697 5.47 8.96 2.29
N LEU A 698 4.32 9.48 2.77
CA LEU A 698 3.12 9.67 1.94
C LEU A 698 3.41 10.49 0.69
N ALA A 699 4.10 11.63 0.82
CA ALA A 699 4.42 12.51 -0.29
C ALA A 699 5.36 11.86 -1.32
N ALA A 700 6.41 11.17 -0.87
CA ALA A 700 7.33 10.45 -1.74
C ALA A 700 6.65 9.29 -2.46
N ASN A 701 5.78 8.55 -1.75
CA ASN A 701 5.01 7.45 -2.33
C ASN A 701 4.10 7.93 -3.47
N ILE A 702 3.35 9.02 -3.26
CA ILE A 702 2.50 9.62 -4.29
C ILE A 702 3.33 10.03 -5.51
N ALA A 703 4.47 10.67 -5.30
CA ALA A 703 5.32 11.14 -6.40
C ALA A 703 5.88 10.01 -7.26
N VAL A 704 6.20 8.85 -6.65
CA VAL A 704 6.75 7.68 -7.37
C VAL A 704 5.66 6.90 -8.09
N GLU A 705 4.56 6.59 -7.40
CA GLU A 705 3.59 5.61 -7.90
C GLU A 705 2.43 6.21 -8.69
N MET A 706 2.12 7.51 -8.51
CA MET A 706 1.02 8.15 -9.25
C MET A 706 1.18 8.09 -10.77
N PRO A 707 2.37 8.31 -11.36
CA PRO A 707 2.54 8.22 -12.81
C PRO A 707 2.36 6.81 -13.38
N GLU A 708 2.55 5.77 -12.56
CA GLU A 708 2.46 4.36 -12.95
C GLU A 708 1.08 3.76 -12.68
N SER A 709 0.23 4.47 -11.92
CA SER A 709 -1.08 3.97 -11.54
C SER A 709 -2.11 4.14 -12.66
N GLU A 710 -2.90 3.11 -12.92
CA GLU A 710 -4.02 3.17 -13.85
C GLU A 710 -5.14 4.05 -13.29
N VAL A 711 -5.64 4.99 -14.07
CA VAL A 711 -6.69 5.93 -13.66
C VAL A 711 -7.95 5.17 -13.23
N ASN A 712 -8.52 5.55 -12.09
CA ASN A 712 -9.67 4.92 -11.43
C ASN A 712 -9.42 3.52 -10.83
N SER A 713 -8.22 2.95 -10.92
CA SER A 713 -7.87 1.72 -10.20
C SER A 713 -7.87 1.94 -8.68
N SER A 714 -7.92 0.86 -7.91
CA SER A 714 -7.79 0.90 -6.44
C SER A 714 -6.47 1.56 -6.02
N HIS A 715 -5.37 1.23 -6.69
CA HIS A 715 -4.05 1.84 -6.46
C HIS A 715 -4.10 3.37 -6.65
N TYR A 716 -4.63 3.85 -7.78
CA TYR A 716 -4.81 5.28 -8.05
C TYR A 716 -5.60 5.98 -6.94
N ARG A 717 -6.75 5.44 -6.56
CA ARG A 717 -7.62 6.04 -5.53
C ARG A 717 -7.00 6.02 -4.14
N ILE A 718 -6.19 4.99 -3.81
CA ILE A 718 -5.45 4.94 -2.53
C ILE A 718 -4.33 5.98 -2.47
N LEU A 719 -3.68 6.28 -3.59
CA LEU A 719 -2.73 7.39 -3.63
C LEU A 719 -3.42 8.74 -3.37
N PHE A 720 -4.65 8.93 -3.87
CA PHE A 720 -5.48 10.09 -3.49
C PHE A 720 -5.92 10.04 -2.02
N LEU A 721 -6.20 8.86 -1.47
CA LEU A 721 -6.44 8.70 -0.03
C LEU A 721 -5.20 9.08 0.78
N ALA A 722 -4.00 8.68 0.34
CA ALA A 722 -2.75 9.09 0.97
C ALA A 722 -2.57 10.62 0.93
N ALA A 723 -2.93 11.27 -0.20
CA ALA A 723 -2.94 12.72 -0.30
C ALA A 723 -3.98 13.37 0.63
N LEU A 724 -5.17 12.78 0.77
CA LEU A 724 -6.21 13.24 1.70
C LEU A 724 -5.75 13.11 3.16
N VAL A 725 -5.11 12.00 3.52
CA VAL A 725 -4.52 11.78 4.86
C VAL A 725 -3.45 12.83 5.16
N LEU A 726 -2.56 13.10 4.21
CA LEU A 726 -1.53 14.13 4.33
C LEU A 726 -2.14 15.53 4.48
N PHE A 727 -3.17 15.84 3.69
CA PHE A 727 -3.92 17.10 3.77
C PHE A 727 -4.57 17.28 5.15
N LEU A 728 -5.28 16.26 5.64
CA LEU A 728 -5.93 16.29 6.96
C LEU A 728 -4.90 16.41 8.09
N PHE A 729 -3.79 15.67 7.99
CA PHE A 729 -2.70 15.74 8.97
C PHE A 729 -2.12 17.16 9.05
N THR A 730 -1.76 17.75 7.91
CA THR A 730 -1.24 19.12 7.86
C THR A 730 -2.25 20.16 8.32
N PHE A 731 -3.53 19.98 7.98
CA PHE A 731 -4.62 20.84 8.44
C PHE A 731 -4.78 20.80 9.96
N VAL A 732 -4.79 19.61 10.57
CA VAL A 732 -4.91 19.43 12.04
C VAL A 732 -3.71 20.05 12.76
N VAL A 733 -2.49 19.78 12.27
CA VAL A 733 -1.26 20.32 12.84
C VAL A 733 -1.26 21.85 12.77
N ASN A 734 -1.57 22.45 11.62
CA ASN A 734 -1.60 23.90 11.43
C ASN A 734 -2.70 24.56 12.27
N THR A 735 -3.88 23.94 12.37
CA THR A 735 -4.99 24.46 13.21
C THR A 735 -4.62 24.41 14.69
N GLY A 736 -4.03 23.29 15.16
CA GLY A 736 -3.52 23.16 16.52
C GLY A 736 -2.45 24.20 16.83
N ALA A 737 -1.54 24.42 15.90
CA ALA A 737 -0.50 25.46 15.98
C ALA A 737 -1.08 26.85 16.14
N GLU A 738 -2.08 27.20 15.32
CA GLU A 738 -2.73 28.52 15.39
C GLU A 738 -3.43 28.75 16.75
N LEU A 739 -4.11 27.72 17.25
CA LEU A 739 -4.74 27.80 18.58
C LEU A 739 -3.71 28.03 19.71
N ILE A 740 -2.57 27.34 19.66
CA ILE A 740 -1.49 27.51 20.64
C ILE A 740 -0.88 28.92 20.49
N ARG A 741 -0.65 29.37 19.27
CA ARG A 741 -0.13 30.71 18.98
C ARG A 741 -1.04 31.80 19.55
N GLN A 742 -2.35 31.68 19.36
CA GLN A 742 -3.33 32.65 19.91
C GLN A 742 -3.27 32.69 21.44
N ARG A 743 -3.25 31.52 22.11
CA ARG A 743 -3.13 31.44 23.57
C ARG A 743 -1.83 32.06 24.08
N LEU A 744 -0.69 31.82 23.41
CA LEU A 744 0.59 32.41 23.77
C LEU A 744 0.55 33.94 23.58
N ARG A 745 -0.05 34.42 22.48
CA ARG A 745 -0.21 35.87 22.24
C ARG A 745 -1.07 36.51 23.31
N GLU A 746 -2.20 35.95 23.70
CA GLU A 746 -3.04 36.50 24.78
C GLU A 746 -2.30 36.54 26.11
N LYS A 747 -1.51 35.51 26.45
CA LYS A 747 -0.73 35.44 27.68
C LYS A 747 0.37 36.50 27.76
N TYR A 748 1.04 36.79 26.64
CA TYR A 748 2.19 37.73 26.60
C TYR A 748 1.89 39.10 25.96
N SER A 749 0.65 39.33 25.48
CA SER A 749 0.25 40.65 24.94
C SER A 749 -0.05 41.67 26.05
N SER A 750 -0.19 41.25 27.29
CA SER A 750 -0.41 42.13 28.46
C SER A 750 0.90 42.58 29.11
N LEU A 751 2.05 42.16 28.61
CA LEU A 751 3.36 42.65 28.96
C LEU A 751 3.81 43.76 27.97
#